data_f1500710b0f6b53bdd2242fb4a60eba7
#
_entry.id   f1500710b0f6b53bdd2242fb4a60eba7
#
_cell.length_a   1.000
_cell.length_b   1.000
_cell.length_c   1.000
_cell.angle_alpha   90.00
_cell.angle_beta   90.00
_cell.angle_gamma   90.00
#
_symmetry.space_group_name_H-M   'P 1'
#
loop_
_entity.id
_entity.type
_entity.pdbx_description
1 polymer ?
#
loop_
_entity_poly.entity_id
_entity_poly.type
_entity_poly.pdbx_seq_one_letter_code
_entity_poly.pdbx_strand_id
1 'polypeptide(L)'
;MIIKRRALRTGAVVVAMAATAATASAFATAQADDQASGKAASSIDRRDPGSAKGNAHNLDGPFSKQQDAQRQAALEQVISGDKKVTTRGGSNVVKLDDSKYVELGREKTDKIFTILVEFGDKVDNTTTFDPDGDGPKPPVPKYGGTAGPAHNKIAKPDPKKDNSTAWQADYNQAHFQDLYFGEGAGKNSLKTYYEKTSSGRYSVDGEVSDWVKVPYNEARYGSNYCGSTNCANAWDMVKDGVNAWAADQKAKGRTPEQIKTDLAKYDQWDRYDFDGDGNFNEPDGYIDHFQVVHAGEDESAGGGTEGTNAIWAHRWYAYGTDAGATGPADNKAGGTQIGDSGIWVGDYTAQPENGGLGVFAHEYGHDLGLPDLYDTTNTAENSVGFWSLMSAGSWLGTGKNSIGDLPGDMNAWDKLQLGWLNYGEAKAATKSTHKLGVSEYNTKDKQALVVTLPDKAVTTAVTTPAEGAKQWWSDMGDNLNNTLSRPVDLTGKAKASLDLAGWWDIEKDYDYLYTEVSDNGGTSWTAIDGTADGKPLPRDASDKPSLTDVSGKYQKLSYPLDAYAGKKIDVRFRYATDGGAGGVGFAADTISVTADGAKLFTDNAEGDDNGWTSKGFSRVGSSFTKDYPQYYLAENRQYVSYDQTLKVGPYNFGFSQSRPDWVEHYPYQNGLLVWLWDTSQKDNNVSAHPGKGLILPVDAHAKPLKWADGTVLRNKIQPFDAPFSWYPTDGFTLHNADVATKIKPQLGVPVFDDHKGTYWYKENKTGSVQVADTNTRISIVSEPLSGSTMTVQVGASHK
;
A
#
# COMPACT_ATOMS: atom_id res chain seq x y z
N MET A 1 -64.41 16.56 -16.95
CA MET A 1 -64.08 17.83 -16.36
C MET A 1 -62.66 17.80 -15.89
N ILE A 2 -61.83 18.38 -16.69
CA ILE A 2 -60.35 18.28 -16.72
C ILE A 2 -59.78 19.47 -15.94
N ILE A 3 -58.66 19.29 -15.35
CA ILE A 3 -57.72 20.25 -14.75
C ILE A 3 -57.57 20.09 -13.23
N LYS A 4 -56.51 19.39 -12.85
CA LYS A 4 -55.61 19.65 -11.73
C LYS A 4 -54.71 18.45 -11.41
N ARG A 5 -53.78 18.14 -12.29
CA ARG A 5 -52.66 17.26 -11.98
C ARG A 5 -51.39 17.68 -12.78
N ARG A 6 -50.86 18.88 -12.45
CA ARG A 6 -49.57 19.28 -13.04
C ARG A 6 -48.73 20.25 -12.18
N ALA A 7 -48.93 20.27 -10.87
CA ALA A 7 -48.19 21.23 -10.01
C ALA A 7 -47.36 20.58 -8.88
N LEU A 8 -47.20 19.26 -8.84
CA LEU A 8 -46.51 18.60 -7.73
C LEU A 8 -45.23 17.81 -8.11
N ARG A 9 -44.71 18.00 -9.32
CA ARG A 9 -43.46 17.30 -9.72
C ARG A 9 -42.20 18.17 -9.87
N THR A 10 -42.34 19.50 -9.77
CA THR A 10 -41.19 20.42 -9.87
C THR A 10 -40.65 20.90 -8.53
N GLY A 11 -41.38 20.72 -7.45
CA GLY A 11 -40.92 21.14 -6.13
C GLY A 11 -39.96 20.16 -5.40
N ALA A 12 -40.03 18.90 -5.72
CA ALA A 12 -39.24 17.87 -5.02
C ALA A 12 -37.78 17.80 -5.50
N VAL A 13 -37.51 18.11 -6.74
CA VAL A 13 -36.17 18.09 -7.32
C VAL A 13 -35.32 19.29 -6.89
N VAL A 14 -35.92 20.43 -6.70
CA VAL A 14 -35.20 21.63 -6.24
C VAL A 14 -34.83 21.55 -4.75
N VAL A 15 -35.66 20.91 -3.92
CA VAL A 15 -35.34 20.69 -2.49
C VAL A 15 -34.22 19.65 -2.28
N ALA A 16 -34.14 18.63 -3.15
CA ALA A 16 -33.07 17.62 -3.06
C ALA A 16 -31.69 18.18 -3.48
N MET A 17 -31.66 19.06 -4.50
CA MET A 17 -30.41 19.73 -4.91
C MET A 17 -29.95 20.81 -3.93
N ALA A 18 -30.87 21.51 -3.25
CA ALA A 18 -30.52 22.49 -2.24
C ALA A 18 -29.98 21.84 -0.95
N ALA A 19 -30.48 20.64 -0.59
CA ALA A 19 -29.98 19.89 0.58
C ALA A 19 -28.59 19.28 0.36
N THR A 20 -28.29 18.84 -0.87
CA THR A 20 -26.93 18.35 -1.20
C THR A 20 -25.90 19.48 -1.32
N ALA A 21 -26.29 20.65 -1.80
CA ALA A 21 -25.40 21.81 -1.84
C ALA A 21 -25.12 22.40 -0.44
N ALA A 22 -26.11 22.35 0.46
CA ALA A 22 -25.94 22.84 1.82
C ALA A 22 -25.05 21.91 2.68
N THR A 23 -25.11 20.59 2.45
CA THR A 23 -24.22 19.63 3.13
C THR A 23 -22.78 19.69 2.61
N ALA A 24 -22.57 19.92 1.33
CA ALA A 24 -21.22 20.11 0.79
C ALA A 24 -20.58 21.44 1.28
N SER A 25 -21.38 22.51 1.44
CA SER A 25 -20.90 23.79 1.97
C SER A 25 -20.58 23.73 3.47
N ALA A 26 -21.28 22.91 4.25
CA ALA A 26 -20.99 22.74 5.69
C ALA A 26 -19.69 21.95 5.92
N PHE A 27 -19.36 21.00 5.04
CA PHE A 27 -18.07 20.31 5.11
C PHE A 27 -16.90 21.18 4.65
N ALA A 28 -17.09 22.02 3.64
CA ALA A 28 -16.05 22.93 3.15
C ALA A 28 -15.71 24.05 4.15
N THR A 29 -16.69 24.53 4.91
CA THR A 29 -16.45 25.58 5.94
C THR A 29 -15.77 25.03 7.19
N ALA A 30 -15.98 23.77 7.56
CA ALA A 30 -15.28 23.16 8.69
C ALA A 30 -13.79 22.90 8.39
N GLN A 31 -13.42 22.70 7.12
CA GLN A 31 -12.03 22.55 6.69
C GLN A 31 -11.31 23.88 6.48
N ALA A 32 -12.02 24.94 6.14
CA ALA A 32 -11.41 26.25 5.91
C ALA A 32 -11.03 26.96 7.22
N ASP A 33 -11.76 26.73 8.32
CA ASP A 33 -11.44 27.32 9.62
C ASP A 33 -10.25 26.67 10.32
N ASP A 34 -9.93 25.42 9.98
CA ASP A 34 -8.78 24.70 10.54
C ASP A 34 -7.43 25.13 9.94
N GLN A 35 -7.44 25.74 8.77
CA GLN A 35 -6.21 26.26 8.15
C GLN A 35 -5.80 27.66 8.64
N ALA A 36 -6.68 28.38 9.31
CA ALA A 36 -6.42 29.75 9.76
C ALA A 36 -5.86 29.88 11.17
N SER A 37 -5.81 28.81 11.96
CA SER A 37 -5.34 28.83 13.34
C SER A 37 -3.99 28.10 13.48
N GLY A 38 -2.97 28.89 13.41
CA GLY A 38 -1.61 28.68 13.87
C GLY A 38 -1.06 27.28 14.18
N LYS A 39 0.13 27.10 13.74
CA LYS A 39 1.14 26.04 13.90
C LYS A 39 1.22 25.24 15.24
N ALA A 40 0.18 25.18 16.02
CA ALA A 40 0.25 24.61 17.37
C ALA A 40 -0.72 23.47 17.57
N ALA A 41 -0.73 22.49 16.72
CA ALA A 41 -1.39 21.27 17.05
C ALA A 41 -0.54 20.14 16.58
N SER A 42 -0.63 19.07 17.26
CA SER A 42 -0.07 17.82 16.84
C SER A 42 -0.29 17.69 15.33
N SER A 43 0.69 18.11 14.65
CA SER A 43 0.74 18.07 13.22
C SER A 43 0.48 16.67 12.67
N ILE A 44 0.97 15.64 13.34
CA ILE A 44 0.76 14.25 12.98
C ILE A 44 -0.72 13.87 13.02
N ASP A 45 -1.46 14.30 14.02
CA ASP A 45 -2.87 13.94 14.16
C ASP A 45 -3.80 14.69 13.19
N ARG A 46 -3.38 15.82 12.67
CA ARG A 46 -4.09 16.56 11.63
C ARG A 46 -3.72 16.15 10.23
N ARG A 47 -2.53 15.62 10.11
CA ARG A 47 -1.90 15.25 8.87
C ARG A 47 -1.61 13.78 8.81
N ASP A 48 -2.37 13.08 9.56
CA ASP A 48 -2.56 11.68 9.32
C ASP A 48 -2.67 11.49 7.82
N PRO A 49 -1.88 10.53 7.27
CA PRO A 49 -1.90 10.25 5.86
C PRO A 49 -3.32 10.12 5.36
N GLY A 50 -4.11 10.88 5.55
CA GLY A 50 -5.46 10.87 5.32
C GLY A 50 -6.04 12.16 4.81
N SER A 51 -5.42 13.22 4.38
CA SER A 51 -6.09 14.42 3.89
C SER A 51 -5.95 14.64 2.39
N ALA A 52 -6.90 14.25 1.65
CA ALA A 52 -7.14 14.61 0.26
C ALA A 52 -5.99 14.41 -0.74
N LYS A 53 -6.12 13.49 -1.64
CA LYS A 53 -5.29 13.17 -2.79
C LYS A 53 -4.08 12.25 -2.53
N GLY A 54 -4.30 11.08 -1.94
CA GLY A 54 -3.34 9.99 -1.97
C GLY A 54 -1.98 10.32 -1.34
N ASN A 55 -1.86 10.14 -0.05
CA ASN A 55 -0.59 10.28 0.68
C ASN A 55 -0.02 8.89 0.98
N ALA A 56 0.18 8.09 -0.06
CA ALA A 56 0.85 6.82 0.12
C ALA A 56 2.31 7.06 0.56
N HIS A 57 2.70 6.44 1.66
CA HIS A 57 4.09 6.40 2.11
C HIS A 57 4.89 5.32 1.37
N ASN A 58 4.23 4.25 0.95
CA ASN A 58 4.83 3.17 0.17
C ASN A 58 4.40 3.31 -1.28
N LEU A 59 5.32 3.78 -2.12
CA LEU A 59 5.08 3.99 -3.54
C LEU A 59 5.64 2.83 -4.36
N ASP A 60 4.90 2.43 -5.39
CA ASP A 60 5.27 1.30 -6.23
C ASP A 60 6.57 1.54 -7.00
N GLY A 61 7.43 0.55 -6.94
CA GLY A 61 8.57 0.39 -7.85
C GLY A 61 8.21 -0.51 -9.04
N PRO A 62 9.15 -0.72 -9.96
CA PRO A 62 8.89 -1.47 -11.20
C PRO A 62 8.49 -2.94 -10.98
N PHE A 63 8.76 -3.51 -9.79
CA PHE A 63 8.49 -4.91 -9.47
C PHE A 63 7.59 -5.11 -8.25
N SER A 64 7.17 -4.05 -7.55
CA SER A 64 6.43 -4.12 -6.28
C SER A 64 5.19 -5.01 -6.39
N LYS A 65 4.33 -4.76 -7.36
CA LYS A 65 3.08 -5.52 -7.51
C LYS A 65 3.29 -6.99 -7.88
N GLN A 66 4.29 -7.28 -8.71
CA GLN A 66 4.65 -8.66 -9.02
C GLN A 66 5.14 -9.39 -7.77
N GLN A 67 5.97 -8.73 -6.98
CA GLN A 67 6.51 -9.27 -5.73
C GLN A 67 5.39 -9.51 -4.71
N ASP A 68 4.48 -8.57 -4.54
CA ASP A 68 3.34 -8.68 -3.62
C ASP A 68 2.43 -9.85 -4.00
N ALA A 69 2.08 -9.98 -5.29
CA ALA A 69 1.27 -11.08 -5.80
C ALA A 69 1.95 -12.45 -5.61
N GLN A 70 3.25 -12.54 -5.86
CA GLN A 70 4.03 -13.76 -5.66
C GLN A 70 4.15 -14.11 -4.17
N ARG A 71 4.36 -13.11 -3.31
CA ARG A 71 4.43 -13.29 -1.86
C ARG A 71 3.11 -13.77 -1.30
N GLN A 72 2.00 -13.16 -1.70
CA GLN A 72 0.65 -13.59 -1.32
C GLN A 72 0.40 -15.04 -1.73
N ALA A 73 0.68 -15.39 -2.99
CA ALA A 73 0.50 -16.76 -3.49
C ALA A 73 1.39 -17.78 -2.76
N ALA A 74 2.61 -17.41 -2.39
CA ALA A 74 3.52 -18.26 -1.63
C ALA A 74 3.00 -18.50 -0.20
N LEU A 75 2.54 -17.46 0.49
CA LEU A 75 1.95 -17.57 1.83
C LEU A 75 0.71 -18.46 1.83
N GLU A 76 -0.20 -18.28 0.89
CA GLU A 76 -1.40 -19.10 0.74
C GLU A 76 -1.06 -20.59 0.57
N GLN A 77 -0.08 -20.90 -0.29
CA GLN A 77 0.36 -22.29 -0.53
C GLN A 77 1.11 -22.89 0.66
N VAL A 78 1.75 -22.08 1.49
CA VAL A 78 2.38 -22.55 2.73
C VAL A 78 1.32 -22.81 3.80
N ILE A 79 0.37 -21.91 3.99
CA ILE A 79 -0.72 -22.06 4.98
C ILE A 79 -1.65 -23.22 4.60
N SER A 80 -1.95 -23.43 3.31
CA SER A 80 -2.72 -24.61 2.85
C SER A 80 -1.95 -25.93 3.00
N GLY A 81 -0.63 -25.88 3.10
CA GLY A 81 0.24 -27.06 3.14
C GLY A 81 0.64 -27.59 1.76
N ASP A 82 0.31 -26.89 0.68
CA ASP A 82 0.62 -27.29 -0.71
C ASP A 82 2.10 -27.12 -1.04
N LYS A 83 2.76 -26.14 -0.42
CA LYS A 83 4.19 -25.87 -0.56
C LYS A 83 4.89 -25.87 0.78
N LYS A 84 6.19 -26.10 0.74
CA LYS A 84 7.06 -26.08 1.92
C LYS A 84 8.09 -24.98 1.78
N VAL A 85 8.38 -24.34 2.89
CA VAL A 85 9.49 -23.40 3.00
C VAL A 85 10.81 -24.18 3.02
N THR A 86 11.81 -23.71 2.28
CA THR A 86 13.19 -24.18 2.30
C THR A 86 14.08 -23.08 2.84
N THR A 87 14.83 -23.33 3.90
CA THR A 87 15.75 -22.33 4.47
C THR A 87 17.13 -22.46 3.80
N ARG A 88 17.63 -21.33 3.25
CA ARG A 88 18.97 -21.22 2.65
C ARG A 88 19.64 -19.94 3.17
N GLY A 89 20.76 -20.08 3.89
CA GLY A 89 21.59 -18.93 4.32
C GLY A 89 20.85 -17.85 5.14
N GLY A 90 19.77 -18.21 5.87
CA GLY A 90 18.93 -17.27 6.59
C GLY A 90 17.70 -16.78 5.80
N SER A 91 17.55 -17.21 4.54
CA SER A 91 16.36 -16.94 3.73
C SER A 91 15.40 -18.11 3.76
N ASN A 92 14.12 -17.84 4.02
CA ASN A 92 13.03 -18.80 4.00
C ASN A 92 12.33 -18.70 2.64
N VAL A 93 12.62 -19.62 1.73
CA VAL A 93 12.27 -19.55 0.31
C VAL A 93 11.18 -20.55 -0.04
N VAL A 94 10.22 -20.14 -0.86
CA VAL A 94 9.19 -20.98 -1.46
C VAL A 94 9.35 -20.98 -2.98
N LYS A 95 9.37 -22.16 -3.59
CA LYS A 95 9.34 -22.31 -5.05
C LYS A 95 7.89 -22.34 -5.50
N LEU A 96 7.43 -21.29 -6.18
CA LEU A 96 6.08 -21.23 -6.75
C LEU A 96 5.93 -22.04 -8.02
N ASP A 97 6.90 -21.91 -8.94
CA ASP A 97 6.90 -22.53 -10.26
C ASP A 97 8.35 -22.71 -10.74
N ASP A 98 8.57 -23.28 -11.92
CA ASP A 98 9.91 -23.34 -12.50
C ASP A 98 10.45 -21.91 -12.71
N SER A 99 11.61 -21.65 -12.14
CA SER A 99 12.28 -20.34 -12.14
C SER A 99 11.51 -19.20 -11.42
N LYS A 100 10.61 -19.54 -10.49
CA LYS A 100 9.92 -18.54 -9.65
C LYS A 100 10.05 -18.90 -8.18
N TYR A 101 10.79 -18.12 -7.48
CA TYR A 101 11.04 -18.27 -6.04
C TYR A 101 10.61 -17.01 -5.30
N VAL A 102 10.24 -17.17 -4.04
CA VAL A 102 9.81 -16.08 -3.15
C VAL A 102 10.48 -16.26 -1.80
N GLU A 103 11.17 -15.23 -1.35
CA GLU A 103 11.69 -15.17 0.02
C GLU A 103 10.56 -14.70 0.94
N LEU A 104 9.97 -15.64 1.70
CA LEU A 104 8.91 -15.34 2.67
C LEU A 104 9.44 -14.80 3.99
N GLY A 105 10.66 -15.07 4.34
CA GLY A 105 11.26 -14.61 5.58
C GLY A 105 12.76 -14.51 5.47
N ARG A 106 13.28 -13.45 6.08
CA ARG A 106 14.70 -13.14 6.13
C ARG A 106 15.16 -13.15 7.58
N GLU A 107 16.04 -14.11 7.92
CA GLU A 107 16.56 -14.31 9.27
C GLU A 107 18.07 -14.02 9.29
N LYS A 108 18.42 -12.73 9.20
CA LYS A 108 19.80 -12.24 9.02
C LYS A 108 20.01 -10.90 9.71
N THR A 109 21.23 -10.43 9.68
CA THR A 109 21.58 -9.03 9.91
C THR A 109 21.82 -8.37 8.56
N ASP A 110 20.96 -7.45 8.17
CA ASP A 110 21.10 -6.68 6.95
C ASP A 110 21.83 -5.37 7.20
N LYS A 111 22.43 -4.83 6.15
CA LYS A 111 23.20 -3.59 6.23
C LYS A 111 22.48 -2.45 5.58
N ILE A 112 22.28 -1.38 6.36
CA ILE A 112 21.65 -0.14 5.91
C ILE A 112 22.74 0.87 5.57
N PHE A 113 22.66 1.47 4.39
CA PHE A 113 23.46 2.62 3.99
C PHE A 113 22.61 3.89 4.07
N THR A 114 22.97 4.81 4.98
CA THR A 114 22.23 6.04 5.24
C THR A 114 23.05 7.27 4.86
N ILE A 115 22.45 8.17 4.08
CA ILE A 115 23.03 9.47 3.74
C ILE A 115 22.22 10.58 4.42
N LEU A 116 22.90 11.52 5.10
CA LEU A 116 22.31 12.73 5.65
C LEU A 116 22.42 13.85 4.62
N VAL A 117 21.28 14.44 4.22
CA VAL A 117 21.20 15.45 3.16
C VAL A 117 20.68 16.77 3.70
N GLU A 118 21.47 17.85 3.52
CA GLU A 118 21.00 19.23 3.71
C GLU A 118 20.88 19.96 2.38
N PHE A 119 19.97 20.94 2.34
CA PHE A 119 19.60 21.61 1.10
C PHE A 119 20.42 22.85 0.81
N GLY A 120 20.58 23.11 -0.50
CA GLY A 120 21.38 24.21 -1.02
C GLY A 120 20.64 25.53 -1.16
N ASP A 121 21.34 26.49 -1.74
CA ASP A 121 20.85 27.86 -1.86
C ASP A 121 20.25 28.16 -3.25
N LYS A 122 20.35 27.22 -4.21
CA LYS A 122 19.78 27.40 -5.54
C LYS A 122 18.26 27.20 -5.47
N VAL A 123 17.51 28.19 -5.93
CA VAL A 123 16.05 28.14 -6.04
C VAL A 123 15.67 28.12 -7.52
N ASP A 124 14.92 27.13 -7.96
CA ASP A 124 14.41 27.05 -9.33
C ASP A 124 13.00 27.64 -9.40
N ASN A 125 12.94 28.93 -9.76
CA ASN A 125 11.70 29.65 -10.02
C ASN A 125 11.36 29.72 -11.52
N THR A 126 12.13 29.08 -12.39
CA THR A 126 12.01 29.21 -13.85
C THR A 126 11.34 28.02 -14.50
N THR A 127 11.47 26.83 -13.92
CA THR A 127 10.75 25.64 -14.37
C THR A 127 9.28 25.77 -14.00
N THR A 128 8.41 25.66 -15.01
CA THR A 128 6.98 25.81 -14.85
C THR A 128 6.24 24.56 -15.31
N PHE A 129 5.01 24.39 -14.84
CA PHE A 129 4.10 23.35 -15.29
C PHE A 129 2.68 23.91 -15.42
N ASP A 130 1.83 23.22 -16.18
CA ASP A 130 0.40 23.52 -16.31
C ASP A 130 -0.37 22.54 -15.39
N PRO A 131 -0.93 23.01 -14.28
CA PRO A 131 -1.59 22.11 -13.32
C PRO A 131 -2.92 21.53 -13.82
N ASP A 132 -3.54 22.14 -14.83
CA ASP A 132 -4.86 21.74 -15.31
C ASP A 132 -4.83 21.09 -16.71
N GLY A 133 -3.76 21.24 -17.47
CA GLY A 133 -3.62 20.68 -18.83
C GLY A 133 -4.62 21.23 -19.88
N ASP A 134 -5.50 22.17 -19.53
CA ASP A 134 -6.68 22.54 -20.27
C ASP A 134 -6.57 23.84 -21.10
N GLY A 135 -5.36 24.33 -21.34
CA GLY A 135 -5.20 25.46 -22.21
C GLY A 135 -4.60 26.75 -21.58
N PRO A 136 -4.75 27.97 -22.13
CA PRO A 136 -3.82 29.08 -21.97
C PRO A 136 -3.92 29.81 -20.62
N LYS A 137 -3.81 29.11 -19.49
CA LYS A 137 -3.49 29.74 -18.21
C LYS A 137 -1.96 29.97 -18.16
N PRO A 138 -1.47 31.04 -17.51
CA PRO A 138 -0.05 31.19 -17.34
C PRO A 138 0.49 30.01 -16.53
N PRO A 139 1.55 29.32 -16.99
CA PRO A 139 2.16 28.24 -16.25
C PRO A 139 2.64 28.74 -14.89
N VAL A 140 2.51 27.87 -13.87
CA VAL A 140 2.96 28.18 -12.50
C VAL A 140 4.35 27.62 -12.26
N PRO A 141 5.15 28.18 -11.35
CA PRO A 141 6.42 27.58 -10.97
C PRO A 141 6.21 26.15 -10.46
N LYS A 142 7.01 25.21 -10.99
CA LYS A 142 6.97 23.80 -10.61
C LYS A 142 7.51 23.57 -9.19
N TYR A 143 8.49 24.39 -8.81
CA TYR A 143 9.18 24.32 -7.54
C TYR A 143 8.96 25.63 -6.75
N GLY A 144 9.94 26.34 -6.37
CA GLY A 144 9.84 27.59 -5.60
C GLY A 144 10.51 27.41 -4.23
N GLY A 145 9.85 27.82 -3.15
CA GLY A 145 10.36 27.73 -1.78
C GLY A 145 11.46 28.74 -1.46
N THR A 146 12.15 28.54 -0.36
CA THR A 146 13.27 29.34 0.13
C THR A 146 14.59 28.56 0.07
N ALA A 147 15.74 29.22 0.23
CA ALA A 147 17.03 28.56 0.30
C ALA A 147 17.14 27.66 1.55
N GLY A 148 17.80 26.52 1.41
CA GLY A 148 17.92 25.53 2.49
C GLY A 148 16.73 24.57 2.60
N PRO A 149 16.41 24.06 3.79
CA PRO A 149 17.11 24.26 5.07
C PRO A 149 18.45 23.51 5.14
N ALA A 150 19.36 24.02 5.97
CA ALA A 150 20.46 23.23 6.51
C ALA A 150 19.96 22.51 7.79
N HIS A 151 20.65 21.44 8.19
CA HIS A 151 20.34 20.76 9.45
C HIS A 151 20.47 21.67 10.67
N ASN A 152 19.84 21.30 11.78
CA ASN A 152 19.81 22.09 13.03
C ASN A 152 19.14 23.48 12.89
N LYS A 153 18.18 23.62 11.95
CA LYS A 153 17.43 24.88 11.78
C LYS A 153 16.00 24.81 12.29
N ILE A 154 15.54 23.66 12.71
CA ILE A 154 14.23 23.52 13.36
C ILE A 154 14.20 24.35 14.64
N ALA A 155 13.24 25.24 14.74
CA ALA A 155 13.09 26.10 15.91
C ALA A 155 12.68 25.28 17.12
N LYS A 156 13.33 25.54 18.28
CA LYS A 156 12.93 24.86 19.53
C LYS A 156 11.49 25.23 19.88
N PRO A 157 10.58 24.24 19.96
CA PRO A 157 9.18 24.52 20.26
C PRO A 157 8.99 25.01 21.70
N ASP A 158 7.94 25.83 21.89
CA ASP A 158 7.40 26.11 23.21
C ASP A 158 6.36 25.02 23.53
N PRO A 159 6.59 24.11 24.49
CA PRO A 159 5.68 23.00 24.77
C PRO A 159 4.25 23.42 25.14
N LYS A 160 4.05 24.70 25.53
CA LYS A 160 2.70 25.23 25.77
C LYS A 160 1.92 25.58 24.50
N LYS A 161 2.61 25.62 23.36
CA LYS A 161 2.04 25.97 22.06
C LYS A 161 2.15 24.85 21.04
N ASP A 162 3.17 24.04 21.21
CA ASP A 162 3.48 22.92 20.34
C ASP A 162 4.14 21.80 21.17
N ASN A 163 3.41 20.70 21.35
CA ASN A 163 3.86 19.50 22.05
C ASN A 163 4.12 18.32 21.08
N SER A 164 4.20 18.59 19.79
CA SER A 164 4.31 17.59 18.73
C SER A 164 5.63 17.65 17.97
N THR A 165 6.22 18.84 17.77
CA THR A 165 7.50 18.98 17.09
C THR A 165 8.62 18.38 17.91
N ALA A 166 9.20 17.29 17.42
CA ALA A 166 10.42 16.75 17.98
C ALA A 166 11.57 17.74 17.80
N TRP A 167 12.35 17.95 18.85
CA TRP A 167 13.48 18.87 18.79
C TRP A 167 14.64 18.44 19.67
N GLN A 168 15.83 18.57 19.15
CA GLN A 168 17.09 18.54 19.91
C GLN A 168 18.08 19.57 19.38
N ALA A 169 19.12 19.84 20.17
CA ALA A 169 20.06 20.90 19.84
C ALA A 169 21.01 20.57 18.69
N ASP A 170 21.26 19.30 18.44
CA ASP A 170 22.22 18.85 17.43
C ASP A 170 21.82 17.50 16.81
N TYR A 171 21.46 17.53 15.57
CA TYR A 171 21.17 16.38 14.70
C TYR A 171 22.41 15.99 13.90
N ASN A 172 23.48 15.64 14.59
CA ASN A 172 24.72 15.22 13.96
C ASN A 172 24.73 13.75 13.56
N GLN A 173 25.72 13.33 12.81
CA GLN A 173 25.90 11.94 12.38
C GLN A 173 25.83 10.93 13.53
N ALA A 174 26.42 11.26 14.70
CA ALA A 174 26.43 10.36 15.86
C ALA A 174 25.01 10.15 16.44
N HIS A 175 24.12 11.17 16.36
CA HIS A 175 22.71 11.02 16.73
C HIS A 175 22.01 9.95 15.89
N PHE A 176 22.14 10.03 14.58
CA PHE A 176 21.51 9.06 13.67
C PHE A 176 22.17 7.69 13.77
N GLN A 177 23.50 7.62 13.94
CA GLN A 177 24.19 6.35 14.19
C GLN A 177 23.61 5.64 15.44
N ASP A 178 23.32 6.40 16.51
CA ASP A 178 22.67 5.88 17.73
C ASP A 178 21.19 5.53 17.50
N LEU A 179 20.46 6.34 16.73
CA LEU A 179 19.05 6.08 16.40
C LEU A 179 18.88 4.81 15.55
N TYR A 180 19.77 4.57 14.61
CA TYR A 180 19.73 3.36 13.77
C TYR A 180 20.29 2.14 14.49
N PHE A 181 21.47 2.24 15.08
CA PHE A 181 22.26 1.08 15.49
C PHE A 181 22.67 1.08 16.96
N GLY A 182 22.17 2.03 17.76
CA GLY A 182 22.49 2.11 19.17
C GLY A 182 22.08 0.85 19.93
N GLU A 183 23.01 0.33 20.75
CA GLU A 183 22.85 -0.87 21.57
C GLU A 183 23.03 -0.59 23.05
N GLY A 184 22.57 -1.49 23.89
CA GLY A 184 22.76 -1.46 25.33
C GLY A 184 21.45 -1.33 26.13
N ALA A 185 21.58 -1.40 27.43
CA ALA A 185 20.44 -1.37 28.35
C ALA A 185 19.70 -0.03 28.28
N GLY A 186 18.42 -0.10 27.94
CA GLY A 186 17.52 1.07 27.84
C GLY A 186 17.64 1.86 26.54
N LYS A 187 18.43 1.42 25.56
CA LYS A 187 18.47 2.00 24.22
C LYS A 187 17.28 1.51 23.41
N ASN A 188 16.68 2.43 22.67
CA ASN A 188 15.68 2.14 21.64
C ASN A 188 16.21 2.71 20.33
N SER A 189 16.58 1.82 19.43
CA SER A 189 17.08 2.11 18.09
C SER A 189 16.34 1.26 17.07
N LEU A 190 16.49 1.54 15.78
CA LEU A 190 15.96 0.72 14.71
C LEU A 190 16.41 -0.75 14.87
N LYS A 191 17.69 -0.97 15.15
CA LYS A 191 18.25 -2.30 15.43
C LYS A 191 17.52 -2.99 16.57
N THR A 192 17.43 -2.36 17.74
CA THR A 192 16.78 -2.99 18.91
C THR A 192 15.29 -3.19 18.71
N TYR A 193 14.63 -2.36 17.91
CA TYR A 193 13.23 -2.53 17.54
C TYR A 193 13.04 -3.82 16.73
N TYR A 194 13.77 -3.97 15.63
CA TYR A 194 13.64 -5.12 14.74
C TYR A 194 14.14 -6.42 15.40
N GLU A 195 15.17 -6.37 16.22
CA GLU A 195 15.60 -7.53 17.01
C GLU A 195 14.52 -8.01 17.98
N LYS A 196 13.83 -7.11 18.67
CA LYS A 196 12.75 -7.48 19.61
C LYS A 196 11.51 -7.99 18.87
N THR A 197 11.01 -7.27 17.88
CA THR A 197 9.78 -7.64 17.16
C THR A 197 9.93 -8.93 16.36
N SER A 198 11.12 -9.21 15.82
CA SER A 198 11.47 -10.48 15.15
C SER A 198 11.81 -11.60 16.12
N SER A 199 11.92 -11.32 17.43
CA SER A 199 12.43 -12.26 18.45
C SER A 199 13.86 -12.73 18.17
N GLY A 200 14.71 -11.82 17.69
CA GLY A 200 16.12 -12.04 17.39
C GLY A 200 16.39 -12.78 16.07
N ARG A 201 15.38 -12.95 15.22
CA ARG A 201 15.59 -13.54 13.88
C ARG A 201 16.22 -12.56 12.91
N TYR A 202 15.87 -11.29 13.03
CA TYR A 202 16.30 -10.24 12.14
C TYR A 202 16.98 -9.11 12.92
N SER A 203 18.01 -8.55 12.36
CA SER A 203 18.73 -7.40 12.91
C SER A 203 19.19 -6.48 11.77
N VAL A 204 19.58 -5.28 12.10
CA VAL A 204 20.19 -4.34 11.17
C VAL A 204 21.52 -3.82 11.71
N ASP A 205 22.44 -3.49 10.80
CA ASP A 205 23.73 -2.85 11.08
C ASP A 205 24.06 -1.93 9.92
N GLY A 206 25.01 -1.04 10.08
CA GLY A 206 25.39 -0.17 8.97
C GLY A 206 26.10 1.10 9.40
N GLU A 207 26.13 2.04 8.47
CA GLU A 207 26.81 3.32 8.66
C GLU A 207 25.93 4.49 8.21
N VAL A 208 25.98 5.57 8.97
CA VAL A 208 25.37 6.86 8.64
C VAL A 208 26.47 7.82 8.19
N SER A 209 26.29 8.51 7.08
CA SER A 209 27.25 9.49 6.56
C SER A 209 27.29 10.76 7.42
N ASP A 210 28.34 11.57 7.24
CA ASP A 210 28.24 12.99 7.57
C ASP A 210 27.19 13.68 6.68
N TRP A 211 26.71 14.86 7.10
CA TRP A 211 25.82 15.68 6.29
C TRP A 211 26.48 16.08 4.96
N VAL A 212 25.80 15.83 3.86
CA VAL A 212 26.20 16.31 2.54
C VAL A 212 25.20 17.33 2.02
N LYS A 213 25.68 18.33 1.27
CA LYS A 213 24.85 19.41 0.77
C LYS A 213 24.50 19.20 -0.71
N VAL A 214 23.19 19.08 -1.00
CA VAL A 214 22.71 19.06 -2.39
C VAL A 214 22.60 20.49 -2.95
N PRO A 215 22.60 20.66 -4.29
CA PRO A 215 22.72 22.00 -4.87
C PRO A 215 21.49 22.88 -4.70
N TYR A 216 20.30 22.34 -4.63
CA TYR A 216 19.04 23.08 -4.62
C TYR A 216 18.39 23.11 -3.23
N ASN A 217 17.44 24.02 -3.05
CA ASN A 217 16.57 24.10 -1.89
C ASN A 217 15.61 22.92 -1.82
N GLU A 218 14.99 22.70 -0.66
CA GLU A 218 14.10 21.56 -0.41
C GLU A 218 12.94 21.50 -1.40
N ALA A 219 12.31 22.63 -1.71
CA ALA A 219 11.20 22.69 -2.65
C ALA A 219 11.50 22.11 -4.04
N ARG A 220 12.76 22.10 -4.47
CA ARG A 220 13.16 21.46 -5.74
C ARG A 220 12.91 19.95 -5.70
N TYR A 221 12.96 19.36 -4.54
CA TYR A 221 12.84 17.92 -4.31
C TYR A 221 11.51 17.51 -3.68
N GLY A 222 10.90 18.37 -2.86
CA GLY A 222 9.67 18.10 -2.12
C GLY A 222 8.39 18.73 -2.66
N SER A 223 8.48 19.62 -3.68
CA SER A 223 7.26 20.29 -4.17
C SER A 223 6.21 19.32 -4.71
N ASN A 224 4.96 19.51 -4.26
CA ASN A 224 3.78 18.71 -4.61
C ASN A 224 3.19 19.08 -5.99
N TYR A 225 4.01 19.44 -6.97
CA TYR A 225 3.57 19.95 -8.28
C TYR A 225 2.69 18.96 -9.05
N CYS A 226 2.84 17.66 -8.83
CA CYS A 226 2.04 16.63 -9.51
C CYS A 226 0.66 16.41 -8.88
N GLY A 227 0.35 17.13 -7.78
CA GLY A 227 -0.91 16.99 -7.06
C GLY A 227 -0.92 15.85 -6.03
N SER A 228 0.22 15.20 -5.79
CA SER A 228 0.45 14.24 -4.71
C SER A 228 1.53 14.76 -3.77
N THR A 229 1.63 14.23 -2.56
CA THR A 229 2.68 14.58 -1.58
C THR A 229 4.06 14.11 -2.00
N ASN A 230 4.14 13.06 -2.80
CA ASN A 230 5.39 12.54 -3.34
C ASN A 230 5.36 12.58 -4.88
N CYS A 231 6.17 13.41 -5.46
CA CYS A 231 6.33 13.54 -6.91
C CYS A 231 7.73 13.08 -7.34
N ALA A 232 7.92 12.78 -8.64
CA ALA A 232 9.17 12.26 -9.18
C ALA A 232 10.41 13.16 -8.95
N ASN A 233 10.23 14.43 -8.54
CA ASN A 233 11.32 15.29 -8.10
C ASN A 233 12.05 14.78 -6.84
N ALA A 234 11.40 13.94 -6.02
CA ALA A 234 12.05 13.28 -4.88
C ALA A 234 13.21 12.36 -5.34
N TRP A 235 13.13 11.79 -6.52
CA TRP A 235 14.24 11.00 -7.09
C TRP A 235 15.50 11.82 -7.34
N ASP A 236 15.35 13.11 -7.65
CA ASP A 236 16.50 14.01 -7.83
C ASP A 236 17.22 14.25 -6.48
N MET A 237 16.54 14.18 -5.32
CA MET A 237 17.19 14.23 -4.02
C MET A 237 18.09 13.00 -3.82
N VAL A 238 17.60 11.81 -4.15
CA VAL A 238 18.41 10.59 -4.07
C VAL A 238 19.64 10.72 -4.94
N LYS A 239 19.48 11.09 -6.22
CA LYS A 239 20.57 11.26 -7.18
C LYS A 239 21.60 12.30 -6.73
N ASP A 240 21.14 13.48 -6.34
CA ASP A 240 22.03 14.56 -5.93
C ASP A 240 22.71 14.24 -4.59
N GLY A 241 22.01 13.56 -3.66
CA GLY A 241 22.55 13.09 -2.39
C GLY A 241 23.69 12.07 -2.56
N VAL A 242 23.47 11.01 -3.35
CA VAL A 242 24.53 10.00 -3.59
C VAL A 242 25.72 10.58 -4.35
N ASN A 243 25.49 11.53 -5.26
CA ASN A 243 26.57 12.22 -5.97
C ASN A 243 27.36 13.18 -5.05
N ALA A 244 26.66 13.90 -4.16
CA ALA A 244 27.30 14.74 -3.16
C ALA A 244 28.14 13.91 -2.19
N TRP A 245 27.62 12.77 -1.72
CA TRP A 245 28.38 11.83 -0.90
C TRP A 245 29.60 11.28 -1.63
N ALA A 246 29.48 10.84 -2.87
CA ALA A 246 30.61 10.34 -3.67
C ALA A 246 31.68 11.41 -3.90
N ALA A 247 31.27 12.67 -4.12
CA ALA A 247 32.19 13.81 -4.25
C ALA A 247 32.93 14.09 -2.94
N ASP A 248 32.25 14.02 -1.77
CA ASP A 248 32.85 14.15 -0.46
C ASP A 248 33.88 13.05 -0.22
N GLN A 249 33.57 11.79 -0.55
CA GLN A 249 34.51 10.66 -0.43
C GLN A 249 35.77 10.89 -1.30
N LYS A 250 35.60 11.35 -2.53
CA LYS A 250 36.72 11.70 -3.41
C LYS A 250 37.55 12.86 -2.83
N ALA A 251 36.91 13.88 -2.24
CA ALA A 251 37.59 14.99 -1.58
C ALA A 251 38.40 14.54 -0.33
N LYS A 252 37.92 13.49 0.34
CA LYS A 252 38.64 12.79 1.43
C LYS A 252 39.76 11.87 0.92
N GLY A 253 40.05 11.87 -0.37
CA GLY A 253 41.17 11.15 -1.01
C GLY A 253 40.89 9.69 -1.35
N ARG A 254 39.62 9.26 -1.36
CA ARG A 254 39.23 7.90 -1.71
C ARG A 254 39.18 7.70 -3.22
N THR A 255 39.66 6.55 -3.69
CA THR A 255 39.56 6.18 -5.13
C THR A 255 38.18 5.56 -5.43
N PRO A 256 37.72 5.58 -6.71
CA PRO A 256 36.48 4.91 -7.10
C PRO A 256 36.44 3.44 -6.70
N GLU A 257 37.56 2.72 -6.78
CA GLU A 257 37.66 1.31 -6.40
C GLU A 257 37.47 1.09 -4.89
N GLN A 258 38.01 2.01 -4.06
CA GLN A 258 37.81 1.98 -2.62
C GLN A 258 36.34 2.26 -2.27
N ILE A 259 35.72 3.24 -2.94
CA ILE A 259 34.30 3.56 -2.78
C ILE A 259 33.46 2.34 -3.18
N LYS A 260 33.71 1.73 -4.34
CA LYS A 260 33.03 0.51 -4.78
C LYS A 260 33.15 -0.63 -3.76
N THR A 261 34.37 -0.88 -3.25
CA THR A 261 34.61 -1.93 -2.28
C THR A 261 33.82 -1.72 -0.97
N ASP A 262 33.68 -0.46 -0.54
CA ASP A 262 32.90 -0.16 0.66
C ASP A 262 31.40 -0.26 0.42
N LEU A 263 30.92 0.12 -0.75
CA LEU A 263 29.52 -0.02 -1.10
C LEU A 263 29.09 -1.48 -1.31
N ALA A 264 29.99 -2.34 -1.79
CA ALA A 264 29.69 -3.75 -2.03
C ALA A 264 29.27 -4.53 -0.77
N LYS A 265 29.53 -4.00 0.43
CA LYS A 265 29.03 -4.62 1.68
C LYS A 265 27.55 -4.37 1.93
N TYR A 266 26.93 -3.47 1.17
CA TYR A 266 25.50 -3.15 1.19
C TYR A 266 24.75 -3.70 -0.02
N ASP A 267 25.38 -4.50 -0.86
CA ASP A 267 24.86 -5.19 -2.04
C ASP A 267 25.06 -6.69 -1.81
N GLN A 268 24.17 -7.30 -1.03
CA GLN A 268 24.25 -8.69 -0.55
C GLN A 268 22.90 -9.43 -0.68
N TRP A 269 21.89 -8.76 -1.23
CA TRP A 269 20.54 -9.28 -1.35
C TRP A 269 19.97 -9.05 -2.76
N ASP A 270 19.83 -10.13 -3.55
CA ASP A 270 19.02 -10.10 -4.76
C ASP A 270 17.54 -10.20 -4.39
N ARG A 271 16.96 -9.04 -4.05
CA ARG A 271 15.56 -8.89 -3.59
C ARG A 271 14.55 -9.49 -4.56
N TYR A 272 14.83 -9.42 -5.86
CA TYR A 272 13.90 -9.77 -6.92
C TYR A 272 14.22 -11.11 -7.60
N ASP A 273 15.27 -11.82 -7.17
CA ASP A 273 15.74 -13.07 -7.79
C ASP A 273 15.88 -12.91 -9.31
N PHE A 274 16.69 -11.92 -9.72
CA PHE A 274 16.78 -11.48 -11.11
C PHE A 274 17.25 -12.58 -12.05
N ASP A 275 18.11 -13.49 -11.59
CA ASP A 275 18.58 -14.63 -12.38
C ASP A 275 17.67 -15.88 -12.26
N GLY A 276 16.69 -15.87 -11.32
CA GLY A 276 15.66 -16.87 -11.15
C GLY A 276 16.18 -18.20 -10.56
N ASP A 277 17.26 -18.17 -9.79
CA ASP A 277 17.87 -19.39 -9.22
C ASP A 277 17.38 -19.70 -7.79
N GLY A 278 16.70 -18.75 -7.16
CA GLY A 278 16.16 -18.84 -5.79
C GLY A 278 17.18 -18.62 -4.70
N ASN A 279 18.33 -18.02 -5.01
CA ASN A 279 19.35 -17.62 -4.08
C ASN A 279 19.29 -16.11 -3.84
N PHE A 280 18.53 -15.68 -2.85
CA PHE A 280 18.39 -14.28 -2.47
C PHE A 280 19.62 -13.71 -1.72
N ASN A 281 20.70 -14.45 -1.55
CA ASN A 281 21.85 -14.05 -0.74
C ASN A 281 23.08 -13.76 -1.62
N GLU A 282 22.92 -12.93 -2.60
CA GLU A 282 23.95 -12.54 -3.55
C GLU A 282 23.75 -11.09 -4.02
N PRO A 283 24.83 -10.47 -4.56
CA PRO A 283 24.75 -9.10 -5.04
C PRO A 283 23.98 -9.02 -6.36
N ASP A 284 23.14 -7.99 -6.52
CA ASP A 284 22.42 -7.67 -7.76
C ASP A 284 22.86 -6.34 -8.41
N GLY A 285 23.82 -5.65 -7.77
CA GLY A 285 24.34 -4.36 -8.21
C GLY A 285 23.60 -3.15 -7.63
N TYR A 286 22.62 -3.36 -6.77
CA TYR A 286 21.92 -2.30 -6.04
C TYR A 286 22.27 -2.35 -4.55
N ILE A 287 22.13 -1.21 -3.89
CA ILE A 287 22.15 -1.16 -2.41
C ILE A 287 20.87 -1.80 -1.88
N ASP A 288 21.00 -2.79 -1.01
CA ASP A 288 19.88 -3.56 -0.43
C ASP A 288 18.88 -2.67 0.33
N HIS A 289 19.41 -1.79 1.20
CA HIS A 289 18.66 -0.88 2.05
C HIS A 289 19.31 0.50 2.04
N PHE A 290 18.76 1.39 1.23
CA PHE A 290 19.24 2.76 1.12
C PHE A 290 18.29 3.74 1.82
N GLN A 291 18.83 4.59 2.68
CA GLN A 291 18.04 5.58 3.39
C GLN A 291 18.61 6.99 3.26
N VAL A 292 17.72 7.96 3.10
CA VAL A 292 18.04 9.39 3.11
C VAL A 292 17.38 10.03 4.32
N VAL A 293 18.17 10.70 5.16
CA VAL A 293 17.64 11.61 6.17
C VAL A 293 17.84 13.03 5.66
N HIS A 294 16.75 13.76 5.50
CA HIS A 294 16.79 15.14 5.02
C HIS A 294 16.71 16.16 6.17
N ALA A 295 17.36 17.31 6.00
CA ALA A 295 17.28 18.43 6.93
C ALA A 295 15.88 19.05 6.91
N GLY A 296 15.40 19.56 8.02
CA GLY A 296 14.10 20.20 8.16
C GLY A 296 13.02 19.29 8.69
N GLU A 297 11.82 19.87 8.79
CA GLU A 297 10.62 19.19 9.29
C GLU A 297 9.92 18.45 8.13
N ASP A 298 9.35 17.29 8.43
CA ASP A 298 8.54 16.51 7.50
C ASP A 298 7.25 17.24 7.08
N GLU A 299 6.81 17.08 5.83
CA GLU A 299 5.55 17.65 5.36
C GLU A 299 4.35 17.07 6.13
N SER A 300 4.37 15.78 6.50
CA SER A 300 3.32 15.16 7.31
C SER A 300 3.18 15.80 8.69
N ALA A 301 4.28 16.37 9.20
CA ALA A 301 4.30 17.15 10.43
C ALA A 301 4.09 18.65 10.21
N GLY A 302 3.89 19.12 8.98
CA GLY A 302 3.65 20.51 8.67
C GLY A 302 4.68 21.17 7.81
N GLY A 303 5.77 20.51 7.53
CA GLY A 303 6.82 21.00 6.67
C GLY A 303 7.49 22.28 7.18
N GLY A 304 7.32 22.62 8.46
CA GLY A 304 7.95 23.79 9.07
C GLY A 304 7.73 25.07 8.27
N THR A 305 8.81 25.69 7.81
CA THR A 305 8.80 26.91 6.98
C THR A 305 8.49 26.65 5.51
N GLU A 306 8.76 25.43 5.03
CA GLU A 306 8.57 25.04 3.63
C GLU A 306 7.13 24.57 3.33
N GLY A 307 6.38 24.14 4.36
CA GLY A 307 4.99 23.71 4.23
C GLY A 307 4.85 22.54 3.26
N THR A 308 4.04 22.70 2.21
CA THR A 308 3.82 21.68 1.16
C THR A 308 4.98 21.55 0.17
N ASN A 309 6.06 22.26 0.36
CA ASN A 309 7.31 22.10 -0.37
C ASN A 309 8.35 21.25 0.37
N ALA A 310 8.06 20.90 1.64
CA ALA A 310 8.87 19.96 2.40
C ALA A 310 8.71 18.54 1.87
N ILE A 311 9.67 17.68 2.16
CA ILE A 311 9.58 16.27 1.79
C ILE A 311 8.67 15.55 2.79
N TRP A 312 7.79 14.71 2.27
CA TRP A 312 7.00 13.76 3.04
C TRP A 312 7.79 12.46 3.22
N ALA A 313 7.94 11.94 4.42
CA ALA A 313 8.59 10.65 4.68
C ALA A 313 7.92 9.54 3.87
N HIS A 314 8.72 8.72 3.17
CA HIS A 314 8.20 7.70 2.26
C HIS A 314 9.22 6.63 1.89
N ARG A 315 8.75 5.49 1.40
CA ARG A 315 9.51 4.50 0.65
C ARG A 315 9.13 4.58 -0.82
N TRP A 316 10.12 4.58 -1.71
CA TRP A 316 9.90 4.52 -3.16
C TRP A 316 11.07 3.84 -3.88
N TYR A 317 10.97 3.81 -5.23
CA TYR A 317 12.03 3.34 -6.13
C TYR A 317 12.48 4.50 -7.04
N ALA A 318 13.72 4.91 -6.92
CA ALA A 318 14.28 6.01 -7.69
C ALA A 318 14.34 5.66 -9.16
N TYR A 319 13.84 6.54 -10.04
CA TYR A 319 13.87 6.35 -11.50
C TYR A 319 13.36 4.98 -11.95
N GLY A 320 12.32 4.45 -11.31
CA GLY A 320 11.70 3.17 -11.67
C GLY A 320 11.12 3.15 -13.09
N THR A 321 10.76 4.33 -13.65
CA THR A 321 10.32 4.49 -15.04
C THR A 321 11.40 4.14 -16.07
N ASP A 322 12.66 4.12 -15.67
CA ASP A 322 13.79 3.80 -16.53
C ASP A 322 14.17 2.31 -16.51
N ALA A 323 13.33 1.47 -15.90
CA ALA A 323 13.49 0.03 -15.91
C ALA A 323 13.56 -0.52 -17.34
N GLY A 324 14.51 -1.42 -17.58
CA GLY A 324 14.87 -1.90 -18.92
C GLY A 324 15.89 -1.03 -19.67
N ALA A 325 16.12 0.23 -19.24
CA ALA A 325 17.05 1.16 -19.89
C ALA A 325 18.32 1.39 -19.06
N THR A 326 18.18 1.72 -17.77
CA THR A 326 19.29 2.05 -16.87
C THR A 326 19.42 1.03 -15.74
N GLY A 327 20.60 0.95 -15.12
CA GLY A 327 20.93 0.03 -14.04
C GLY A 327 22.28 -0.66 -14.24
N PRO A 328 22.66 -1.60 -13.35
CA PRO A 328 23.79 -2.50 -13.55
C PRO A 328 23.73 -3.24 -14.89
N ALA A 329 24.86 -3.71 -15.39
CA ALA A 329 24.94 -4.28 -16.75
C ALA A 329 24.00 -5.48 -16.95
N ASP A 330 23.89 -6.32 -15.94
CA ASP A 330 23.14 -7.57 -15.98
C ASP A 330 21.71 -7.42 -15.41
N ASN A 331 21.40 -6.23 -14.81
CA ASN A 331 20.15 -5.99 -14.09
C ASN A 331 19.70 -4.53 -14.26
N LYS A 332 18.96 -4.26 -15.32
CA LYS A 332 18.52 -2.91 -15.66
C LYS A 332 17.13 -2.62 -15.05
N ALA A 333 17.10 -2.42 -13.76
CA ALA A 333 15.84 -2.13 -13.03
C ALA A 333 15.55 -0.63 -12.83
N GLY A 334 16.26 0.27 -13.54
CA GLY A 334 16.18 1.71 -13.29
C GLY A 334 17.20 2.16 -12.25
N GLY A 335 16.86 3.15 -11.44
CA GLY A 335 17.72 3.62 -10.36
C GLY A 335 18.72 4.72 -10.75
N THR A 336 19.57 5.08 -9.80
CA THR A 336 20.66 6.04 -9.98
C THR A 336 21.99 5.49 -9.47
N GLN A 337 23.06 5.68 -10.24
CA GLN A 337 24.38 5.20 -9.87
C GLN A 337 25.02 6.10 -8.81
N ILE A 338 25.74 5.51 -7.85
CA ILE A 338 26.51 6.25 -6.84
C ILE A 338 27.87 6.67 -7.41
N GLY A 339 27.95 7.91 -7.87
CA GLY A 339 29.15 8.40 -8.56
C GLY A 339 29.57 7.50 -9.71
N ASP A 340 30.86 7.09 -9.74
CA ASP A 340 31.43 6.18 -10.75
C ASP A 340 31.69 4.77 -10.19
N SER A 341 30.96 4.36 -9.12
CA SER A 341 31.22 3.10 -8.41
C SER A 341 30.77 1.85 -9.15
N GLY A 342 29.77 1.98 -10.03
CA GLY A 342 29.07 0.84 -10.64
C GLY A 342 28.01 0.21 -9.74
N ILE A 343 27.81 0.71 -8.51
CA ILE A 343 26.72 0.32 -7.59
C ILE A 343 25.61 1.36 -7.69
N TRP A 344 24.37 0.91 -7.63
CA TRP A 344 23.17 1.71 -7.89
C TRP A 344 22.26 1.80 -6.64
N VAL A 345 21.39 2.77 -6.64
CA VAL A 345 20.28 2.91 -5.72
C VAL A 345 18.98 2.83 -6.53
N GLY A 346 18.13 1.88 -6.19
CA GLY A 346 16.77 1.72 -6.67
C GLY A 346 15.78 2.01 -5.54
N ASP A 347 15.51 1.02 -4.71
CA ASP A 347 14.69 1.18 -3.51
C ASP A 347 15.35 2.15 -2.52
N TYR A 348 14.53 3.04 -1.94
CA TYR A 348 14.98 3.98 -0.90
C TYR A 348 13.86 4.36 0.04
N THR A 349 14.23 4.81 1.23
CA THR A 349 13.34 5.52 2.16
C THR A 349 13.86 6.93 2.42
N ALA A 350 12.96 7.88 2.67
CA ALA A 350 13.27 9.25 3.06
C ALA A 350 12.61 9.58 4.40
N GLN A 351 13.35 10.20 5.32
CA GLN A 351 12.90 10.58 6.66
C GLN A 351 13.41 11.95 7.05
N PRO A 352 12.71 12.70 7.92
CA PRO A 352 13.15 14.02 8.38
C PRO A 352 14.22 13.94 9.48
N GLU A 353 15.00 15.01 9.63
CA GLU A 353 16.00 15.08 10.69
C GLU A 353 15.42 14.96 12.10
N ASN A 354 14.18 15.39 12.30
CA ASN A 354 13.53 15.36 13.61
C ASN A 354 12.53 14.21 13.79
N GLY A 355 12.58 13.20 12.95
CA GLY A 355 11.76 11.99 13.09
C GLY A 355 12.10 11.21 14.36
N GLY A 356 11.08 10.67 15.04
CA GLY A 356 11.24 9.69 16.11
C GLY A 356 11.50 8.29 15.56
N LEU A 357 11.94 7.36 16.42
CA LEU A 357 12.20 5.96 16.05
C LEU A 357 11.03 5.33 15.28
N GLY A 358 9.79 5.70 15.61
CA GLY A 358 8.58 5.14 14.98
C GLY A 358 8.46 5.45 13.51
N VAL A 359 8.83 6.66 13.06
CA VAL A 359 8.87 7.02 11.64
C VAL A 359 9.92 6.15 10.92
N PHE A 360 11.14 6.09 11.45
CA PHE A 360 12.22 5.29 10.87
C PHE A 360 11.89 3.81 10.80
N ALA A 361 11.22 3.28 11.83
CA ALA A 361 10.80 1.88 11.86
C ALA A 361 9.64 1.62 10.89
N HIS A 362 8.70 2.54 10.73
CA HIS A 362 7.59 2.45 9.80
C HIS A 362 8.08 2.42 8.35
N GLU A 363 8.91 3.40 7.95
CA GLU A 363 9.45 3.47 6.58
C GLU A 363 10.34 2.25 6.27
N TYR A 364 11.11 1.78 7.25
CA TYR A 364 11.87 0.54 7.08
C TYR A 364 10.98 -0.70 7.00
N GLY A 365 9.80 -0.69 7.63
CA GLY A 365 8.77 -1.71 7.46
C GLY A 365 8.29 -1.80 5.99
N HIS A 366 8.14 -0.65 5.33
CA HIS A 366 7.84 -0.60 3.89
C HIS A 366 9.00 -1.14 3.04
N ASP A 367 10.23 -0.81 3.40
CA ASP A 367 11.40 -1.37 2.72
C ASP A 367 11.47 -2.90 2.83
N LEU A 368 10.99 -3.48 3.91
CA LEU A 368 10.84 -4.92 4.09
C LEU A 368 9.59 -5.52 3.41
N GLY A 369 8.72 -4.70 2.80
CA GLY A 369 7.55 -5.11 2.04
C GLY A 369 6.22 -5.06 2.80
N LEU A 370 6.12 -4.37 3.93
CA LEU A 370 4.84 -4.16 4.61
C LEU A 370 4.08 -2.97 4.00
N PRO A 371 2.77 -3.07 3.75
CA PRO A 371 1.96 -1.93 3.30
C PRO A 371 1.51 -1.06 4.48
N ASP A 372 1.00 0.13 4.16
CA ASP A 372 0.23 0.93 5.10
C ASP A 372 -1.05 0.22 5.54
N LEU A 373 -1.33 0.24 6.83
CA LEU A 373 -2.54 -0.38 7.40
C LEU A 373 -3.61 0.63 7.84
N TYR A 374 -3.42 1.92 7.56
CA TYR A 374 -4.44 2.95 7.70
C TYR A 374 -5.15 3.20 6.35
N ASP A 375 -6.15 4.08 6.31
CA ASP A 375 -6.84 4.49 5.07
C ASP A 375 -6.01 5.55 4.34
N THR A 376 -5.29 5.15 3.29
CA THR A 376 -4.38 6.02 2.54
C THR A 376 -5.09 7.05 1.65
N THR A 377 -6.43 6.98 1.52
CA THR A 377 -7.20 7.99 0.79
C THR A 377 -7.41 9.27 1.56
N ASN A 378 -7.18 9.23 2.87
CA ASN A 378 -7.31 10.37 3.77
C ASN A 378 -8.71 10.85 4.11
N THR A 379 -9.69 10.10 3.75
CA THR A 379 -11.09 10.48 3.97
C THR A 379 -11.70 9.78 5.16
N ALA A 380 -11.00 8.81 5.79
CA ALA A 380 -11.44 8.11 6.98
C ALA A 380 -10.27 7.54 7.81
N GLU A 381 -10.54 7.27 9.07
CA GLU A 381 -9.72 6.40 9.92
C GLU A 381 -10.36 5.02 9.98
N ASN A 382 -9.55 3.96 10.01
CA ASN A 382 -10.00 2.59 10.22
C ASN A 382 -9.74 2.07 11.65
N SER A 383 -10.09 0.83 11.93
CA SER A 383 -9.96 0.22 13.26
C SER A 383 -8.56 -0.26 13.63
N VAL A 384 -7.56 -0.15 12.73
CA VAL A 384 -6.18 -0.56 13.08
C VAL A 384 -5.61 0.36 14.15
N GLY A 385 -5.76 1.69 13.98
CA GLY A 385 -5.36 2.66 14.99
C GLY A 385 -3.94 2.44 15.52
N PHE A 386 -3.78 2.36 16.83
CA PHE A 386 -2.47 2.17 17.48
C PHE A 386 -2.03 0.69 17.61
N TRP A 387 -2.77 -0.26 17.05
CA TRP A 387 -2.46 -1.70 17.14
C TRP A 387 -1.33 -2.16 16.23
N SER A 388 -0.81 -1.35 15.34
CA SER A 388 0.30 -1.69 14.43
C SER A 388 1.25 -0.53 14.23
N LEU A 389 2.56 -0.85 14.12
CA LEU A 389 3.58 0.05 13.60
C LEU A 389 3.20 0.63 12.24
N MET A 390 2.61 -0.20 11.37
CA MET A 390 2.22 0.20 10.00
C MET A 390 0.93 1.03 9.97
N SER A 391 0.53 1.59 11.12
CA SER A 391 -0.54 2.56 11.31
C SER A 391 -0.14 3.53 12.42
N ALA A 392 -1.07 4.07 13.20
CA ALA A 392 -0.78 5.06 14.24
C ALA A 392 0.14 4.55 15.38
N GLY A 393 0.40 3.25 15.46
CA GLY A 393 1.37 2.69 16.42
C GLY A 393 2.79 3.27 16.29
N SER A 394 3.17 3.75 15.10
CA SER A 394 4.43 4.46 14.87
C SER A 394 4.56 5.78 15.67
N TRP A 395 3.43 6.37 16.10
CA TRP A 395 3.41 7.63 16.83
C TRP A 395 3.43 7.49 18.34
N LEU A 396 3.36 6.26 18.85
CA LEU A 396 3.45 6.02 20.29
C LEU A 396 4.82 6.41 20.83
N GLY A 397 4.87 6.82 22.08
CA GLY A 397 6.11 7.29 22.69
C GLY A 397 6.05 7.40 24.20
N THR A 398 7.16 7.85 24.75
CA THR A 398 7.27 8.08 26.21
C THR A 398 6.64 9.41 26.64
N GLY A 399 6.32 10.29 25.70
CA GLY A 399 5.87 11.67 25.96
C GLY A 399 6.97 12.58 26.50
N LYS A 400 8.24 12.18 26.40
CA LYS A 400 9.37 12.93 26.97
C LYS A 400 10.28 13.58 25.93
N ASN A 401 10.51 12.90 24.83
CA ASN A 401 11.50 13.32 23.84
C ASN A 401 10.83 13.76 22.53
N SER A 402 10.12 12.84 21.86
CA SER A 402 9.47 13.09 20.60
C SER A 402 8.27 12.17 20.43
N ILE A 403 7.39 12.47 19.49
CA ILE A 403 6.40 11.53 19.00
C ILE A 403 7.13 10.39 18.30
N GLY A 404 6.72 9.15 18.58
CA GLY A 404 7.35 7.97 18.01
C GLY A 404 8.68 7.57 18.65
N ASP A 405 9.09 8.16 19.79
CA ASP A 405 10.33 7.78 20.47
C ASP A 405 10.27 6.35 21.10
N LEU A 406 9.08 5.80 21.25
CA LEU A 406 8.86 4.41 21.64
C LEU A 406 7.59 3.88 20.96
N PRO A 407 7.68 3.50 19.66
CA PRO A 407 6.52 3.05 18.89
C PRO A 407 5.90 1.76 19.45
N GLY A 408 4.68 1.43 19.02
CA GLY A 408 4.04 0.14 19.30
C GLY A 408 4.72 -1.03 18.57
N ASP A 409 4.36 -2.25 18.97
CA ASP A 409 4.87 -3.45 18.32
C ASP A 409 4.16 -3.69 16.97
N MET A 410 4.73 -4.55 16.14
CA MET A 410 4.07 -5.11 14.97
C MET A 410 2.97 -6.07 15.39
N ASN A 411 1.87 -6.10 14.66
CA ASN A 411 0.81 -7.09 14.88
C ASN A 411 1.20 -8.48 14.32
N ALA A 412 0.36 -9.49 14.57
CA ALA A 412 0.63 -10.84 14.10
C ALA A 412 0.67 -10.96 12.57
N TRP A 413 -0.10 -10.17 11.84
CA TRP A 413 -0.10 -10.17 10.38
C TRP A 413 1.21 -9.58 9.81
N ASP A 414 1.69 -8.46 10.36
CA ASP A 414 2.97 -7.86 9.98
C ASP A 414 4.11 -8.89 10.14
N LYS A 415 4.16 -9.55 11.30
CA LYS A 415 5.17 -10.60 11.59
C LYS A 415 5.01 -11.82 10.68
N LEU A 416 3.77 -12.18 10.30
CA LEU A 416 3.51 -13.27 9.35
C LEU A 416 4.04 -12.91 7.96
N GLN A 417 3.78 -11.70 7.50
CA GLN A 417 4.27 -11.19 6.22
C GLN A 417 5.80 -11.20 6.15
N LEU A 418 6.48 -10.89 7.23
CA LEU A 418 7.94 -10.89 7.31
C LEU A 418 8.55 -12.28 7.62
N GLY A 419 7.71 -13.31 7.78
CA GLY A 419 8.17 -14.68 8.08
C GLY A 419 8.67 -14.86 9.52
N TRP A 420 8.38 -13.92 10.42
CA TRP A 420 8.88 -13.96 11.81
C TRP A 420 7.89 -14.53 12.81
N LEU A 421 6.63 -14.74 12.43
CA LEU A 421 5.58 -15.20 13.32
C LEU A 421 5.72 -16.72 13.65
N ASN A 422 5.74 -17.05 14.92
CA ASN A 422 5.58 -18.43 15.38
C ASN A 422 4.09 -18.70 15.65
N TYR A 423 3.37 -19.24 14.66
CA TYR A 423 1.93 -19.43 14.74
C TYR A 423 1.49 -20.89 14.83
N GLY A 424 0.29 -21.09 15.36
CA GLY A 424 -0.46 -22.34 15.25
C GLY A 424 -1.51 -22.22 14.14
N GLU A 425 -2.06 -23.36 13.72
CA GLU A 425 -3.05 -23.43 12.66
C GLU A 425 -4.35 -24.06 13.18
N ALA A 426 -5.49 -23.55 12.70
CA ALA A 426 -6.81 -24.11 12.93
C ALA A 426 -7.68 -23.96 11.68
N LYS A 427 -8.79 -24.68 11.64
CA LYS A 427 -9.79 -24.57 10.56
C LYS A 427 -11.11 -24.06 11.12
N ALA A 428 -11.77 -23.22 10.33
CA ALA A 428 -13.10 -22.73 10.60
C ALA A 428 -14.05 -23.83 11.10
N ALA A 429 -14.90 -23.51 12.06
CA ALA A 429 -15.93 -24.38 12.61
C ALA A 429 -15.43 -25.75 13.14
N THR A 430 -14.13 -25.99 13.17
CA THR A 430 -13.52 -27.24 13.61
C THR A 430 -13.00 -27.11 15.03
N LYS A 431 -13.43 -28.00 15.92
CA LYS A 431 -13.03 -27.96 17.33
C LYS A 431 -11.55 -28.24 17.50
N SER A 432 -10.81 -27.27 17.99
CA SER A 432 -9.39 -27.39 18.35
C SER A 432 -9.05 -26.46 19.52
N THR A 433 -8.02 -26.77 20.29
CA THR A 433 -7.60 -26.00 21.47
C THR A 433 -6.13 -25.64 21.31
N HIS A 434 -5.82 -24.37 21.52
CA HIS A 434 -4.48 -23.80 21.27
C HIS A 434 -4.04 -22.98 22.47
N LYS A 435 -2.74 -23.04 22.75
CA LYS A 435 -2.12 -22.23 23.80
C LYS A 435 -1.26 -21.16 23.15
N LEU A 436 -1.55 -19.90 23.48
CA LEU A 436 -0.84 -18.74 23.00
C LEU A 436 0.05 -18.18 24.11
N GLY A 437 1.28 -17.83 23.77
CA GLY A 437 2.11 -16.92 24.54
C GLY A 437 1.71 -15.48 24.29
N VAL A 438 2.55 -14.52 24.67
CA VAL A 438 2.40 -13.13 24.25
C VAL A 438 2.76 -12.99 22.76
N SER A 439 2.15 -12.04 22.05
CA SER A 439 2.39 -11.89 20.61
C SER A 439 3.63 -11.06 20.30
N GLU A 440 4.08 -10.27 21.25
CA GLU A 440 5.16 -9.30 21.06
C GLU A 440 6.52 -9.97 20.85
N TYR A 441 6.73 -11.17 21.44
CA TYR A 441 7.97 -11.96 21.26
C TYR A 441 7.73 -13.46 21.42
N ASN A 442 8.68 -14.26 20.91
CA ASN A 442 8.62 -15.71 21.02
C ASN A 442 8.72 -16.21 22.46
N THR A 443 7.84 -17.14 22.77
CA THR A 443 7.84 -17.95 24.00
C THR A 443 7.87 -19.44 23.63
N LYS A 444 7.71 -20.32 24.61
CA LYS A 444 7.47 -21.75 24.36
C LYS A 444 6.13 -22.04 23.69
N ASP A 445 5.16 -21.14 23.83
CA ASP A 445 3.83 -21.24 23.25
C ASP A 445 3.77 -20.38 21.96
N LYS A 446 2.75 -20.56 21.14
CA LYS A 446 2.60 -19.83 19.86
C LYS A 446 2.31 -18.35 20.07
N GLN A 447 2.83 -17.48 19.22
CA GLN A 447 2.55 -16.03 19.28
C GLN A 447 1.13 -15.73 18.82
N ALA A 448 0.65 -16.45 17.82
CA ALA A 448 -0.69 -16.27 17.26
C ALA A 448 -1.26 -17.59 16.73
N LEU A 449 -2.56 -17.56 16.43
CA LEU A 449 -3.28 -18.62 15.76
C LEU A 449 -3.82 -18.10 14.42
N VAL A 450 -3.50 -18.81 13.33
CA VAL A 450 -4.10 -18.59 12.00
C VAL A 450 -5.23 -19.57 11.82
N VAL A 451 -6.44 -19.07 11.62
CA VAL A 451 -7.65 -19.86 11.38
C VAL A 451 -8.02 -19.74 9.91
N THR A 452 -7.84 -20.81 9.14
CA THR A 452 -8.24 -20.86 7.73
C THR A 452 -9.76 -20.94 7.62
N LEU A 453 -10.33 -20.05 6.84
CA LEU A 453 -11.77 -19.96 6.56
C LEU A 453 -12.08 -20.57 5.18
N PRO A 454 -13.36 -20.87 4.89
CA PRO A 454 -13.79 -21.09 3.50
C PRO A 454 -13.46 -19.88 2.63
N ASP A 455 -13.08 -20.14 1.38
CA ASP A 455 -12.76 -19.06 0.44
C ASP A 455 -13.97 -18.14 0.23
N LYS A 456 -13.68 -16.88 0.01
CA LYS A 456 -14.68 -15.84 -0.27
C LYS A 456 -14.89 -15.73 -1.77
N ALA A 457 -16.07 -16.11 -2.23
CA ALA A 457 -16.46 -15.91 -3.61
C ALA A 457 -16.80 -14.44 -3.88
N VAL A 458 -16.02 -13.80 -4.77
CA VAL A 458 -16.27 -12.42 -5.23
C VAL A 458 -16.72 -12.47 -6.68
N THR A 459 -17.95 -11.99 -6.93
CA THR A 459 -18.52 -11.92 -8.28
C THR A 459 -18.39 -10.50 -8.81
N THR A 460 -17.69 -10.36 -9.93
CA THR A 460 -17.55 -9.11 -10.68
C THR A 460 -18.46 -9.15 -11.90
N ALA A 461 -19.25 -8.10 -12.07
CA ALA A 461 -20.04 -7.93 -13.28
C ALA A 461 -19.11 -7.56 -14.45
N VAL A 462 -19.28 -8.25 -15.57
CA VAL A 462 -18.68 -7.91 -16.85
C VAL A 462 -19.77 -7.21 -17.69
N THR A 463 -20.01 -7.60 -18.89
CA THR A 463 -21.18 -7.15 -19.68
C THR A 463 -21.99 -8.37 -20.12
N THR A 464 -23.27 -8.18 -20.44
CA THR A 464 -24.07 -9.26 -21.03
C THR A 464 -23.50 -9.64 -22.38
N PRO A 465 -23.24 -10.93 -22.69
CA PRO A 465 -22.77 -11.36 -24.00
C PRO A 465 -23.60 -10.77 -25.17
N ALA A 466 -22.93 -10.45 -26.28
CA ALA A 466 -23.60 -9.89 -27.45
C ALA A 466 -24.50 -10.92 -28.12
N GLU A 467 -24.14 -12.21 -28.06
CA GLU A 467 -24.92 -13.34 -28.53
C GLU A 467 -24.80 -14.51 -27.54
N GLY A 468 -25.86 -15.28 -27.36
CA GLY A 468 -25.82 -16.48 -26.52
C GLY A 468 -25.65 -16.21 -25.02
N ALA A 469 -24.90 -17.07 -24.36
CA ALA A 469 -24.70 -17.06 -22.89
C ALA A 469 -23.26 -16.78 -22.45
N LYS A 470 -22.28 -16.85 -23.37
CA LYS A 470 -20.86 -16.67 -23.07
C LYS A 470 -20.17 -15.69 -24.02
N GLN A 471 -19.06 -15.18 -23.55
CA GLN A 471 -18.16 -14.28 -24.29
C GLN A 471 -16.71 -14.55 -23.82
N TRP A 472 -15.72 -14.26 -24.66
CA TRP A 472 -14.34 -14.23 -24.25
C TRP A 472 -14.09 -12.96 -23.41
N TRP A 473 -13.40 -13.10 -22.31
CA TRP A 473 -13.06 -12.01 -21.39
C TRP A 473 -11.58 -12.03 -21.02
N SER A 474 -10.96 -10.86 -21.05
CA SER A 474 -9.51 -10.67 -20.89
C SER A 474 -8.98 -10.89 -19.48
N ASP A 475 -9.85 -11.13 -18.48
CA ASP A 475 -9.56 -10.93 -17.07
C ASP A 475 -9.39 -9.43 -16.71
N MET A 476 -9.24 -9.16 -15.42
CA MET A 476 -9.02 -7.83 -14.84
C MET A 476 -7.93 -7.90 -13.80
N GLY A 477 -7.10 -6.86 -13.70
CA GLY A 477 -6.02 -6.76 -12.72
C GLY A 477 -4.85 -5.96 -13.25
N ASP A 478 -3.87 -5.76 -12.38
CA ASP A 478 -2.67 -4.98 -12.65
C ASP A 478 -1.60 -5.86 -13.29
N ASN A 479 -0.71 -5.24 -14.09
CA ASN A 479 0.42 -5.89 -14.76
C ASN A 479 0.05 -7.12 -15.60
N LEU A 480 -1.15 -7.13 -16.19
CA LEU A 480 -1.57 -8.20 -17.08
C LEU A 480 -0.86 -8.08 -18.43
N ASN A 481 -0.59 -9.23 -19.02
CA ASN A 481 -0.21 -9.38 -20.41
C ASN A 481 -0.91 -10.61 -20.97
N ASN A 482 -2.25 -10.55 -20.93
CA ASN A 482 -3.13 -11.65 -21.31
C ASN A 482 -3.36 -11.70 -22.80
N THR A 483 -3.36 -12.90 -23.38
CA THR A 483 -3.50 -13.08 -24.81
C THR A 483 -4.52 -14.16 -25.18
N LEU A 484 -5.25 -13.90 -26.27
CA LEU A 484 -6.11 -14.87 -26.94
C LEU A 484 -5.67 -14.93 -28.41
N SER A 485 -5.04 -16.00 -28.84
CA SER A 485 -4.40 -16.13 -30.15
C SER A 485 -4.94 -17.29 -30.96
N ARG A 486 -4.92 -17.14 -32.30
CA ARG A 486 -5.40 -18.16 -33.24
C ARG A 486 -4.67 -18.10 -34.58
N PRO A 487 -4.30 -19.26 -35.20
CA PRO A 487 -3.80 -19.31 -36.56
C PRO A 487 -4.90 -19.07 -37.59
N VAL A 488 -4.56 -18.34 -38.65
CA VAL A 488 -5.45 -18.07 -39.80
C VAL A 488 -4.71 -18.31 -41.10
N ASP A 489 -5.26 -19.18 -41.98
CA ASP A 489 -4.68 -19.48 -43.28
C ASP A 489 -5.34 -18.63 -44.38
N LEU A 490 -4.61 -17.61 -44.87
CA LEU A 490 -5.05 -16.75 -45.96
C LEU A 490 -4.39 -17.12 -47.31
N THR A 491 -3.81 -18.34 -47.40
CA THR A 491 -3.19 -18.84 -48.66
C THR A 491 -4.22 -18.81 -49.80
N GLY A 492 -3.85 -18.15 -50.93
CA GLY A 492 -4.70 -18.00 -52.10
C GLY A 492 -5.88 -17.00 -51.93
N LYS A 493 -5.87 -16.22 -50.87
CA LYS A 493 -6.86 -15.15 -50.61
C LYS A 493 -6.32 -13.81 -51.05
N ALA A 494 -7.23 -12.96 -51.60
CA ALA A 494 -6.87 -11.61 -52.06
C ALA A 494 -7.28 -10.53 -51.06
N LYS A 495 -8.36 -10.75 -50.31
CA LYS A 495 -8.87 -9.82 -49.28
C LYS A 495 -9.31 -10.59 -48.04
N ALA A 496 -9.09 -10.01 -46.86
CA ALA A 496 -9.58 -10.59 -45.61
C ALA A 496 -9.84 -9.53 -44.55
N SER A 497 -10.76 -9.84 -43.60
CA SER A 497 -11.02 -9.04 -42.41
C SER A 497 -11.23 -9.93 -41.20
N LEU A 498 -10.85 -9.41 -40.00
CA LEU A 498 -11.24 -9.92 -38.70
C LEU A 498 -12.32 -8.98 -38.14
N ASP A 499 -13.49 -9.53 -37.86
CA ASP A 499 -14.64 -8.76 -37.32
C ASP A 499 -15.15 -9.41 -36.03
N LEU A 500 -15.56 -8.59 -35.07
CA LEU A 500 -16.12 -9.04 -33.78
C LEU A 500 -17.01 -7.98 -33.13
N ALA A 501 -17.83 -8.40 -32.19
CA ALA A 501 -18.42 -7.52 -31.20
C ALA A 501 -17.46 -7.39 -30.03
N GLY A 502 -17.03 -6.18 -29.71
CA GLY A 502 -16.13 -5.86 -28.60
C GLY A 502 -16.78 -4.93 -27.58
N TRP A 503 -16.59 -5.23 -26.32
CA TRP A 503 -16.92 -4.36 -25.20
C TRP A 503 -15.67 -4.19 -24.34
N TRP A 504 -15.45 -2.98 -23.82
CA TRP A 504 -14.31 -2.75 -22.94
C TRP A 504 -14.61 -1.67 -21.92
N ASP A 505 -13.99 -1.86 -20.75
CA ASP A 505 -13.86 -0.93 -19.64
C ASP A 505 -12.40 -1.04 -19.19
N ILE A 506 -11.57 -0.12 -19.67
CA ILE A 506 -10.10 -0.17 -19.61
C ILE A 506 -9.63 1.19 -19.12
N GLU A 507 -8.67 1.24 -18.21
CA GLU A 507 -8.13 2.52 -17.73
C GLU A 507 -7.60 3.35 -18.88
N LYS A 508 -8.09 4.59 -18.95
CA LYS A 508 -7.77 5.48 -20.06
C LYS A 508 -6.30 5.89 -20.06
N ASP A 509 -5.66 5.73 -21.23
CA ASP A 509 -4.28 6.16 -21.51
C ASP A 509 -3.17 5.44 -20.69
N TYR A 510 -3.53 4.41 -19.91
CA TYR A 510 -2.58 3.57 -19.15
C TYR A 510 -2.70 2.09 -19.55
N ASP A 511 -3.91 1.57 -19.62
CA ASP A 511 -4.18 0.19 -20.04
C ASP A 511 -4.62 0.14 -21.49
N TYR A 512 -4.27 -0.96 -22.19
CA TYR A 512 -4.55 -1.09 -23.61
C TYR A 512 -4.94 -2.51 -24.02
N LEU A 513 -5.91 -2.60 -24.92
CA LEU A 513 -6.09 -3.80 -25.72
C LEU A 513 -5.54 -3.60 -27.13
N TYR A 514 -4.64 -4.46 -27.53
CA TYR A 514 -4.08 -4.52 -28.88
C TYR A 514 -4.67 -5.69 -29.67
N THR A 515 -4.98 -5.46 -30.96
CA THR A 515 -5.19 -6.53 -31.93
C THR A 515 -3.94 -6.63 -32.78
N GLU A 516 -3.29 -7.78 -32.74
CA GLU A 516 -1.97 -7.96 -33.33
C GLU A 516 -1.94 -9.16 -34.30
N VAL A 517 -1.04 -9.06 -35.30
CA VAL A 517 -0.79 -10.12 -36.28
C VAL A 517 0.69 -10.49 -36.28
N SER A 518 0.95 -11.79 -36.37
CA SER A 518 2.27 -12.36 -36.67
C SER A 518 2.21 -13.14 -37.99
N ASP A 519 3.19 -12.92 -38.86
CA ASP A 519 3.39 -13.70 -40.09
C ASP A 519 4.63 -14.61 -40.05
N ASN A 520 5.18 -14.79 -38.83
CA ASN A 520 6.39 -15.58 -38.59
C ASN A 520 6.26 -16.57 -37.42
N GLY A 521 5.01 -17.09 -37.20
CA GLY A 521 4.75 -18.12 -36.21
C GLY A 521 4.89 -17.62 -34.75
N GLY A 522 4.51 -16.34 -34.47
CA GLY A 522 4.50 -15.78 -33.12
C GLY A 522 5.84 -15.24 -32.64
N THR A 523 6.88 -15.24 -33.51
CA THR A 523 8.21 -14.70 -33.12
C THR A 523 8.18 -13.19 -32.94
N SER A 524 7.41 -12.48 -33.75
CA SER A 524 7.14 -11.04 -33.58
C SER A 524 5.68 -10.74 -33.90
N TRP A 525 5.19 -9.63 -33.32
CA TRP A 525 3.79 -9.22 -33.43
C TRP A 525 3.71 -7.75 -33.80
N THR A 526 2.75 -7.44 -34.68
CA THR A 526 2.48 -6.06 -35.13
C THR A 526 1.03 -5.71 -34.82
N ALA A 527 0.81 -4.64 -34.06
CA ALA A 527 -0.52 -4.09 -33.84
C ALA A 527 -1.07 -3.55 -35.17
N ILE A 528 -2.32 -3.86 -35.49
CA ILE A 528 -2.93 -3.54 -36.76
C ILE A 528 -4.04 -2.51 -36.62
N ASP A 529 -4.12 -1.62 -37.61
CA ASP A 529 -5.20 -0.64 -37.70
C ASP A 529 -6.56 -1.32 -37.79
N GLY A 530 -7.55 -0.70 -37.17
CA GLY A 530 -8.92 -1.16 -37.17
C GLY A 530 -9.92 -0.04 -36.94
N THR A 531 -11.18 -0.39 -36.89
CA THR A 531 -12.28 0.53 -36.60
C THR A 531 -13.18 0.00 -35.49
N ALA A 532 -13.73 0.92 -34.68
CA ALA A 532 -14.81 0.67 -33.74
C ALA A 532 -16.06 1.43 -34.20
N ASP A 533 -17.15 0.75 -34.48
CA ASP A 533 -18.37 1.31 -35.13
C ASP A 533 -18.03 2.19 -36.36
N GLY A 534 -17.02 1.78 -37.16
CA GLY A 534 -16.56 2.45 -38.36
C GLY A 534 -15.63 3.67 -38.14
N LYS A 535 -15.31 4.01 -36.91
CA LYS A 535 -14.32 5.05 -36.55
C LYS A 535 -12.93 4.42 -36.34
N PRO A 536 -11.85 5.06 -36.82
CA PRO A 536 -10.49 4.57 -36.56
C PRO A 536 -10.23 4.41 -35.06
N LEU A 537 -9.44 3.37 -34.71
CA LEU A 537 -9.03 3.15 -33.34
C LEU A 537 -8.11 4.28 -32.85
N PRO A 538 -8.14 4.63 -31.55
CA PRO A 538 -7.13 5.48 -30.94
C PRO A 538 -5.75 4.83 -31.01
N ARG A 539 -4.71 5.61 -30.62
CA ARG A 539 -3.33 5.16 -30.59
C ARG A 539 -2.73 5.42 -29.23
N ASP A 540 -1.88 4.50 -28.80
CA ASP A 540 -1.09 4.68 -27.57
C ASP A 540 0.03 5.75 -27.78
N ALA A 541 0.77 6.04 -26.69
CA ALA A 541 1.88 7.00 -26.72
C ALA A 541 3.02 6.59 -27.68
N SER A 542 3.06 5.34 -28.13
CA SER A 542 4.02 4.80 -29.12
C SER A 542 3.45 4.75 -30.54
N ASP A 543 2.32 5.42 -30.77
CA ASP A 543 1.59 5.44 -32.06
C ASP A 543 1.08 4.05 -32.54
N LYS A 544 0.83 3.11 -31.59
CA LYS A 544 0.22 1.81 -31.92
C LYS A 544 -1.30 1.88 -31.81
N PRO A 545 -2.06 1.35 -32.79
CA PRO A 545 -3.51 1.27 -32.68
C PRO A 545 -3.91 0.37 -31.51
N SER A 546 -4.81 0.86 -30.68
CA SER A 546 -5.23 0.19 -29.45
C SER A 546 -6.65 0.62 -29.03
N LEU A 547 -7.24 -0.12 -28.07
CA LEU A 547 -8.42 0.31 -27.33
C LEU A 547 -8.02 0.65 -25.92
N THR A 548 -8.57 1.77 -25.42
CA THR A 548 -8.46 2.28 -24.05
C THR A 548 -9.76 3.01 -23.70
N ASP A 549 -9.94 3.51 -22.46
CA ASP A 549 -11.18 4.16 -22.01
C ASP A 549 -12.35 3.16 -21.94
N VAL A 550 -13.60 3.62 -22.00
CA VAL A 550 -14.79 2.78 -21.86
C VAL A 550 -15.63 2.80 -23.15
N SER A 551 -16.07 1.62 -23.59
CA SER A 551 -16.96 1.50 -24.76
C SER A 551 -18.42 1.84 -24.45
N GLY A 552 -18.84 1.69 -23.20
CA GLY A 552 -20.21 1.86 -22.70
C GLY A 552 -21.22 0.84 -23.23
N LYS A 553 -20.95 0.24 -24.38
CA LYS A 553 -21.77 -0.81 -25.06
C LYS A 553 -20.89 -1.64 -25.97
N TYR A 554 -21.41 -2.77 -26.45
CA TYR A 554 -20.76 -3.48 -27.54
C TYR A 554 -20.66 -2.60 -28.79
N GLN A 555 -19.46 -2.59 -29.38
CA GLN A 555 -19.17 -1.94 -30.66
C GLN A 555 -18.71 -2.99 -31.67
N LYS A 556 -18.99 -2.76 -32.95
CA LYS A 556 -18.44 -3.58 -34.03
C LYS A 556 -16.98 -3.19 -34.23
N LEU A 557 -16.09 -4.11 -33.92
CA LEU A 557 -14.66 -3.97 -34.24
C LEU A 557 -14.38 -4.64 -35.57
N SER A 558 -13.60 -4.00 -36.45
CA SER A 558 -13.24 -4.52 -37.76
C SER A 558 -11.79 -4.19 -38.10
N TYR A 559 -11.02 -5.21 -38.44
CA TYR A 559 -9.59 -5.14 -38.72
C TYR A 559 -9.29 -5.67 -40.11
N PRO A 560 -8.82 -4.83 -41.08
CA PRO A 560 -8.41 -5.30 -42.42
C PRO A 560 -7.18 -6.21 -42.29
N LEU A 561 -7.22 -7.34 -42.96
CA LEU A 561 -6.10 -8.30 -43.07
C LEU A 561 -5.53 -8.38 -44.50
N ASP A 562 -5.90 -7.46 -45.38
CA ASP A 562 -5.49 -7.46 -46.79
C ASP A 562 -3.95 -7.44 -46.97
N ALA A 563 -3.24 -6.79 -46.09
CA ALA A 563 -1.76 -6.74 -46.09
C ALA A 563 -1.12 -8.13 -45.87
N TYR A 564 -1.88 -9.07 -45.36
CA TYR A 564 -1.45 -10.45 -45.09
C TYR A 564 -2.02 -11.46 -46.06
N ALA A 565 -2.69 -11.02 -47.13
CA ALA A 565 -3.24 -11.89 -48.17
C ALA A 565 -2.15 -12.84 -48.72
N GLY A 566 -2.53 -14.11 -48.95
CA GLY A 566 -1.63 -15.16 -49.44
C GLY A 566 -0.74 -15.80 -48.38
N LYS A 567 -0.76 -15.35 -47.12
CA LYS A 567 0.09 -15.84 -46.02
C LYS A 567 -0.68 -16.72 -45.04
N LYS A 568 0.07 -17.50 -44.26
CA LYS A 568 -0.41 -18.06 -43.00
C LYS A 568 0.03 -17.10 -41.90
N ILE A 569 -0.92 -16.71 -41.05
CA ILE A 569 -0.70 -15.74 -39.96
C ILE A 569 -1.26 -16.28 -38.67
N ASP A 570 -0.81 -15.69 -37.57
CA ASP A 570 -1.47 -15.76 -36.27
C ASP A 570 -2.08 -14.39 -35.95
N VAL A 571 -3.35 -14.37 -35.49
CA VAL A 571 -3.97 -13.18 -34.93
C VAL A 571 -4.10 -13.33 -33.45
N ARG A 572 -3.95 -12.22 -32.68
CA ARG A 572 -4.21 -12.23 -31.24
C ARG A 572 -4.83 -10.93 -30.74
N PHE A 573 -5.59 -11.08 -29.69
CA PHE A 573 -5.94 -9.99 -28.78
C PHE A 573 -4.96 -10.03 -27.62
N ARG A 574 -4.37 -8.90 -27.26
CA ARG A 574 -3.46 -8.79 -26.14
C ARG A 574 -3.91 -7.63 -25.22
N TYR A 575 -4.35 -7.99 -24.02
CA TYR A 575 -4.70 -7.05 -22.97
C TYR A 575 -3.46 -6.82 -22.09
N ALA A 576 -2.98 -5.58 -22.10
CA ALA A 576 -1.81 -5.15 -21.35
C ALA A 576 -2.24 -4.07 -20.37
N THR A 577 -2.02 -4.31 -19.07
CA THR A 577 -2.31 -3.35 -18.02
C THR A 577 -1.02 -2.91 -17.34
N ASP A 578 -1.03 -1.68 -16.86
CA ASP A 578 0.02 -1.20 -15.97
C ASP A 578 -0.23 -1.65 -14.51
N GLY A 579 0.43 -1.04 -13.57
CA GLY A 579 0.33 -1.39 -12.19
C GLY A 579 -0.70 -0.59 -11.39
N GLY A 580 -1.58 0.17 -12.01
CA GLY A 580 -2.53 1.08 -11.37
C GLY A 580 -3.98 0.63 -11.35
N ALA A 581 -4.88 1.59 -11.22
CA ALA A 581 -6.32 1.37 -11.23
C ALA A 581 -6.75 0.80 -12.59
N GLY A 582 -7.21 -0.44 -12.64
CA GLY A 582 -7.70 -1.08 -13.88
C GLY A 582 -9.23 -1.05 -14.00
N GLY A 583 -9.72 -1.18 -15.21
CA GLY A 583 -11.13 -1.42 -15.52
C GLY A 583 -11.51 -2.90 -15.44
N VAL A 584 -12.74 -3.21 -15.84
CA VAL A 584 -13.27 -4.59 -15.88
C VAL A 584 -12.64 -5.41 -17.02
N GLY A 585 -11.89 -4.78 -17.93
CA GLY A 585 -11.18 -5.43 -19.02
C GLY A 585 -11.94 -5.41 -20.34
N PHE A 586 -11.63 -6.37 -21.20
CA PHE A 586 -12.16 -6.48 -22.55
C PHE A 586 -13.00 -7.76 -22.73
N ALA A 587 -14.16 -7.63 -23.36
CA ALA A 587 -14.98 -8.76 -23.76
C ALA A 587 -15.13 -8.82 -25.28
N ALA A 588 -14.99 -10.02 -25.84
CA ALA A 588 -15.14 -10.30 -27.28
C ALA A 588 -16.17 -11.36 -27.52
N ASP A 589 -17.02 -11.14 -28.52
CA ASP A 589 -18.07 -12.07 -28.95
C ASP A 589 -18.26 -12.01 -30.46
N THR A 590 -18.94 -13.01 -31.03
CA THR A 590 -19.24 -13.08 -32.49
C THR A 590 -18.00 -12.86 -33.37
N ILE A 591 -16.87 -13.44 -33.01
CA ILE A 591 -15.59 -13.27 -33.71
C ILE A 591 -15.62 -14.01 -35.04
N SER A 592 -15.23 -13.38 -36.13
CA SER A 592 -15.18 -14.03 -37.45
C SER A 592 -14.04 -13.52 -38.32
N VAL A 593 -13.42 -14.39 -39.07
CA VAL A 593 -12.54 -14.01 -40.20
C VAL A 593 -13.25 -14.32 -41.52
N THR A 594 -13.36 -13.29 -42.34
CA THR A 594 -13.93 -13.40 -43.71
C THR A 594 -12.81 -13.18 -44.73
N ALA A 595 -12.72 -14.00 -45.76
CA ALA A 595 -11.79 -13.83 -46.87
C ALA A 595 -12.49 -14.06 -48.21
N ASP A 596 -12.29 -13.13 -49.17
CA ASP A 596 -12.93 -13.13 -50.51
C ASP A 596 -14.43 -13.34 -50.44
N GLY A 597 -15.09 -12.76 -49.42
CA GLY A 597 -16.54 -12.82 -49.19
C GLY A 597 -17.03 -14.12 -48.52
N ALA A 598 -16.14 -15.07 -48.22
CA ALA A 598 -16.49 -16.29 -47.49
C ALA A 598 -15.94 -16.26 -46.05
N LYS A 599 -16.74 -16.70 -45.07
CA LYS A 599 -16.29 -16.87 -43.70
C LYS A 599 -15.32 -18.06 -43.61
N LEU A 600 -14.10 -17.84 -43.12
CA LEU A 600 -13.12 -18.87 -42.84
C LEU A 600 -13.40 -19.56 -41.50
N PHE A 601 -13.82 -18.79 -40.52
CA PHE A 601 -14.34 -19.30 -39.26
C PHE A 601 -15.29 -18.26 -38.59
N THR A 602 -16.04 -18.74 -37.62
CA THR A 602 -16.85 -17.95 -36.69
C THR A 602 -16.68 -18.53 -35.28
N ASP A 603 -16.72 -17.68 -34.28
CA ASP A 603 -16.73 -18.07 -32.89
C ASP A 603 -17.68 -17.15 -32.09
N ASN A 604 -18.58 -17.72 -31.31
CA ASN A 604 -19.51 -17.04 -30.44
C ASN A 604 -19.28 -17.41 -28.97
N ALA A 605 -18.11 -17.92 -28.62
CA ALA A 605 -17.66 -18.34 -27.30
C ALA A 605 -18.52 -19.43 -26.60
N GLU A 606 -19.52 -20.02 -27.26
CA GLU A 606 -20.46 -21.00 -26.66
C GLU A 606 -19.92 -22.42 -26.60
N GLY A 607 -19.05 -22.78 -27.55
CA GLY A 607 -18.51 -24.14 -27.70
C GLY A 607 -17.21 -24.41 -26.96
N ASP A 608 -16.37 -25.22 -27.61
CA ASP A 608 -14.98 -25.46 -27.21
C ASP A 608 -14.07 -24.28 -27.58
N ASP A 609 -12.75 -24.43 -27.47
CA ASP A 609 -11.80 -23.34 -27.73
C ASP A 609 -11.74 -22.93 -29.22
N ASN A 610 -12.39 -23.66 -30.10
CA ASN A 610 -12.51 -23.34 -31.53
C ASN A 610 -11.18 -22.90 -32.19
N GLY A 611 -10.08 -23.53 -31.77
CA GLY A 611 -8.72 -23.22 -32.24
C GLY A 611 -8.04 -21.99 -31.64
N TRP A 612 -8.63 -21.37 -30.65
CA TRP A 612 -7.99 -20.35 -29.86
C TRP A 612 -7.02 -20.94 -28.83
N THR A 613 -5.91 -20.28 -28.63
CA THR A 613 -5.00 -20.50 -27.51
C THR A 613 -5.09 -19.31 -26.58
N SER A 614 -5.49 -19.57 -25.34
CA SER A 614 -5.66 -18.55 -24.32
C SER A 614 -4.50 -18.58 -23.33
N LYS A 615 -4.06 -17.37 -22.95
CA LYS A 615 -3.24 -17.11 -21.78
C LYS A 615 -3.88 -15.95 -21.04
N GLY A 616 -4.64 -16.26 -19.98
CA GLY A 616 -5.33 -15.28 -19.16
C GLY A 616 -6.74 -14.90 -19.63
N PHE A 617 -7.13 -15.15 -20.89
CA PHE A 617 -8.53 -15.02 -21.30
C PHE A 617 -9.34 -16.22 -20.86
N SER A 618 -10.61 -15.99 -20.52
CA SER A 618 -11.57 -17.02 -20.16
C SER A 618 -12.94 -16.78 -20.82
N ARG A 619 -13.78 -17.82 -20.88
CA ARG A 619 -15.16 -17.70 -21.35
C ARG A 619 -16.09 -17.52 -20.16
N VAL A 620 -16.70 -16.34 -20.08
CA VAL A 620 -17.58 -15.95 -18.98
C VAL A 620 -18.99 -15.60 -19.49
N GLY A 621 -19.96 -15.61 -18.60
CA GLY A 621 -21.27 -15.03 -18.85
C GLY A 621 -21.25 -13.51 -18.64
N SER A 622 -22.32 -12.98 -18.04
CA SER A 622 -22.40 -11.56 -17.66
C SER A 622 -21.60 -11.21 -16.42
N SER A 623 -20.96 -12.17 -15.80
CA SER A 623 -20.13 -12.00 -14.61
C SER A 623 -19.08 -13.10 -14.51
N PHE A 624 -18.05 -12.82 -13.72
CA PHE A 624 -16.99 -13.75 -13.34
C PHE A 624 -16.94 -13.86 -11.83
N THR A 625 -16.74 -15.06 -11.30
CA THR A 625 -16.55 -15.27 -9.85
C THR A 625 -15.16 -15.83 -9.61
N LYS A 626 -14.44 -15.18 -8.72
CA LYS A 626 -13.12 -15.62 -8.24
C LYS A 626 -13.19 -15.88 -6.75
N ASP A 627 -12.59 -16.98 -6.32
CA ASP A 627 -12.47 -17.35 -4.93
C ASP A 627 -11.18 -16.77 -4.35
N TYR A 628 -11.28 -16.18 -3.15
CA TYR A 628 -10.18 -15.56 -2.44
C TYR A 628 -10.05 -16.18 -1.04
N PRO A 629 -8.85 -16.63 -0.65
CA PRO A 629 -8.59 -17.08 0.70
C PRO A 629 -8.89 -16.00 1.73
N GLN A 630 -9.34 -16.41 2.90
CA GLN A 630 -9.54 -15.52 4.04
C GLN A 630 -9.21 -16.22 5.35
N TYR A 631 -8.83 -15.45 6.36
CA TYR A 631 -8.32 -15.99 7.62
C TYR A 631 -8.74 -15.13 8.79
N TYR A 632 -8.88 -15.74 9.99
CA TYR A 632 -8.75 -14.99 11.23
C TYR A 632 -7.36 -15.23 11.82
N LEU A 633 -6.72 -14.14 12.27
CA LEU A 633 -5.54 -14.21 13.11
C LEU A 633 -5.94 -13.82 14.53
N ALA A 634 -5.59 -14.65 15.52
CA ALA A 634 -5.87 -14.38 16.92
C ALA A 634 -4.56 -14.35 17.70
N GLU A 635 -4.28 -13.24 18.37
CA GLU A 635 -3.05 -12.98 19.11
C GLU A 635 -3.32 -12.51 20.54
N ASN A 636 -2.45 -12.88 21.47
CA ASN A 636 -2.53 -12.44 22.87
C ASN A 636 -1.67 -11.19 23.06
N ARG A 637 -2.28 -10.01 22.93
CA ARG A 637 -1.61 -8.69 23.09
C ARG A 637 -1.49 -8.32 24.56
N GLN A 638 -0.29 -7.95 24.99
CA GLN A 638 0.02 -7.59 26.37
C GLN A 638 0.88 -6.34 26.43
N TYR A 639 0.92 -5.68 27.61
CA TYR A 639 1.74 -4.48 27.81
C TYR A 639 3.22 -4.83 28.08
N VAL A 640 3.84 -5.51 27.14
CA VAL A 640 5.24 -5.93 27.17
C VAL A 640 5.98 -5.46 25.93
N SER A 641 7.32 -5.51 25.93
CA SER A 641 8.12 -5.04 24.81
C SER A 641 7.75 -3.60 24.42
N TYR A 642 7.47 -3.35 23.17
CA TYR A 642 7.07 -2.04 22.64
C TYR A 642 5.61 -1.68 22.93
N ASP A 643 4.75 -2.66 23.18
CA ASP A 643 3.34 -2.42 23.54
C ASP A 643 3.12 -1.91 24.97
N GLN A 644 4.16 -1.74 25.75
CA GLN A 644 4.06 -1.07 27.05
C GLN A 644 3.48 0.36 26.96
N THR A 645 3.66 1.02 25.82
CA THR A 645 3.08 2.35 25.54
C THR A 645 1.57 2.32 25.40
N LEU A 646 0.98 1.22 24.96
CA LEU A 646 -0.47 1.07 24.87
C LEU A 646 -1.19 1.14 26.21
N LYS A 647 -0.47 0.89 27.32
CA LYS A 647 -1.08 0.91 28.65
C LYS A 647 -1.56 2.28 29.11
N VAL A 648 -0.88 3.35 28.72
CA VAL A 648 -1.20 4.71 29.20
C VAL A 648 -1.04 5.80 28.13
N GLY A 649 -0.55 5.48 26.95
CA GLY A 649 -0.12 6.47 25.98
C GLY A 649 1.21 7.12 26.38
N PRO A 650 1.43 8.42 26.14
CA PRO A 650 0.42 9.46 25.79
C PRO A 650 -0.10 9.35 24.37
N TYR A 651 -1.37 9.72 24.18
CA TYR A 651 -1.99 9.84 22.88
C TYR A 651 -2.22 11.30 22.55
N ASN A 652 -1.62 11.78 21.48
CA ASN A 652 -1.76 13.14 21.04
C ASN A 652 -2.80 13.22 19.89
N PHE A 653 -3.97 13.77 20.18
CA PHE A 653 -5.07 13.93 19.23
C PHE A 653 -5.22 15.39 18.75
N GLY A 654 -4.24 16.23 18.98
CA GLY A 654 -4.26 17.58 18.49
C GLY A 654 -5.37 18.45 19.06
N PHE A 655 -5.59 18.42 20.36
CA PHE A 655 -6.47 19.42 21.04
C PHE A 655 -5.95 20.85 20.93
N SER A 656 -5.16 21.07 20.03
CA SER A 656 -4.19 22.08 19.74
C SER A 656 -4.74 23.49 19.67
N GLN A 657 -6.02 23.61 19.40
CA GLN A 657 -6.57 24.94 19.23
C GLN A 657 -6.89 25.58 20.57
N SER A 658 -7.35 24.78 21.53
CA SER A 658 -7.67 25.25 22.88
C SER A 658 -6.65 24.81 23.93
N ARG A 659 -5.97 23.68 23.73
CA ARG A 659 -5.04 23.07 24.66
C ARG A 659 -3.87 22.39 23.92
N PRO A 660 -2.98 23.16 23.29
CA PRO A 660 -1.89 22.60 22.47
C PRO A 660 -0.87 21.77 23.25
N ASP A 661 -0.82 21.92 24.58
CA ASP A 661 0.05 21.19 25.50
C ASP A 661 -0.63 19.95 26.13
N TRP A 662 -1.85 19.60 25.70
CA TRP A 662 -2.57 18.46 26.24
C TRP A 662 -2.37 17.21 25.38
N VAL A 663 -2.31 16.07 26.09
CA VAL A 663 -2.35 14.72 25.54
C VAL A 663 -3.33 13.87 26.37
N GLU A 664 -3.86 12.79 25.80
CA GLU A 664 -4.70 11.86 26.52
C GLU A 664 -3.90 10.69 27.09
N HIS A 665 -4.29 10.23 28.26
CA HIS A 665 -3.77 9.03 28.90
C HIS A 665 -4.90 8.06 29.21
N TYR A 666 -4.92 6.93 28.53
CA TYR A 666 -5.86 5.84 28.74
C TYR A 666 -5.27 4.53 28.22
N PRO A 667 -5.75 3.36 28.62
CA PRO A 667 -5.24 2.11 28.09
C PRO A 667 -5.95 1.73 26.78
N TYR A 668 -5.20 1.36 25.77
CA TYR A 668 -5.60 0.37 24.79
C TYR A 668 -5.56 -0.97 25.49
N GLN A 669 -6.71 -1.67 25.64
CA GLN A 669 -6.85 -2.83 26.52
C GLN A 669 -6.01 -4.00 26.03
N ASN A 670 -5.47 -4.80 26.94
CA ASN A 670 -4.80 -6.05 26.60
C ASN A 670 -5.79 -7.22 26.54
N GLY A 671 -5.47 -8.30 25.82
CA GLY A 671 -6.32 -9.47 25.64
C GLY A 671 -6.12 -10.20 24.33
N LEU A 672 -7.12 -10.96 23.91
CA LEU A 672 -7.12 -11.67 22.63
C LEU A 672 -7.59 -10.73 21.53
N LEU A 673 -6.66 -10.23 20.71
CA LEU A 673 -6.99 -9.44 19.54
C LEU A 673 -7.23 -10.36 18.34
N VAL A 674 -8.37 -10.21 17.68
CA VAL A 674 -8.75 -11.01 16.51
C VAL A 674 -8.80 -10.13 15.28
N TRP A 675 -8.08 -10.53 14.24
CA TRP A 675 -7.98 -9.83 12.97
C TRP A 675 -8.71 -10.63 11.88
N LEU A 676 -9.40 -9.94 10.98
CA LEU A 676 -9.86 -10.51 9.72
C LEU A 676 -8.86 -10.15 8.62
N TRP A 677 -8.23 -11.16 8.03
CA TRP A 677 -7.41 -11.03 6.83
C TRP A 677 -8.22 -11.50 5.62
N ASP A 678 -8.57 -10.56 4.75
CA ASP A 678 -9.41 -10.75 3.58
C ASP A 678 -8.60 -10.47 2.30
N THR A 679 -8.08 -11.51 1.66
CA THR A 679 -7.20 -11.37 0.48
C THR A 679 -7.91 -10.84 -0.76
N SER A 680 -9.24 -10.71 -0.72
CA SER A 680 -10.00 -10.04 -1.78
C SER A 680 -9.86 -8.50 -1.74
N GLN A 681 -9.30 -7.97 -0.65
CA GLN A 681 -8.99 -6.55 -0.48
C GLN A 681 -7.49 -6.35 -0.62
N LYS A 682 -7.08 -5.31 -1.35
CA LYS A 682 -5.65 -5.00 -1.56
C LYS A 682 -5.10 -4.03 -0.52
N ASP A 683 -5.97 -3.30 0.17
CA ASP A 683 -5.66 -2.24 1.11
C ASP A 683 -6.67 -2.17 2.28
N ASN A 684 -6.45 -1.22 3.17
CA ASN A 684 -7.32 -0.91 4.30
C ASN A 684 -8.14 0.38 4.10
N ASN A 685 -8.41 0.78 2.86
CA ASN A 685 -9.15 2.00 2.52
C ASN A 685 -10.66 1.85 2.78
N VAL A 686 -11.02 1.82 4.05
CA VAL A 686 -12.42 1.65 4.52
C VAL A 686 -13.36 2.78 4.06
N SER A 687 -12.83 3.90 3.61
CA SER A 687 -13.58 4.96 2.93
C SER A 687 -14.15 4.47 1.60
N ALA A 688 -13.38 3.71 0.85
CA ALA A 688 -13.77 3.13 -0.44
C ALA A 688 -14.62 1.86 -0.26
N HIS A 689 -14.27 1.00 0.72
CA HIS A 689 -14.96 -0.27 1.00
C HIS A 689 -15.32 -0.45 2.49
N PRO A 690 -16.32 0.29 2.98
CA PRO A 690 -16.66 0.38 4.40
C PRO A 690 -16.84 -0.98 5.10
N GLY A 691 -16.10 -1.17 6.19
CA GLY A 691 -16.10 -2.40 6.99
C GLY A 691 -15.35 -3.57 6.39
N LYS A 692 -14.63 -3.36 5.30
CA LYS A 692 -13.76 -4.32 4.65
C LYS A 692 -12.37 -3.74 4.51
N GLY A 693 -11.36 -4.58 4.55
CA GLY A 693 -9.95 -4.21 4.40
C GLY A 693 -9.09 -5.44 4.29
N LEU A 694 -7.85 -5.24 3.86
CA LEU A 694 -6.83 -6.30 3.76
C LEU A 694 -6.68 -7.01 5.11
N ILE A 695 -6.51 -6.23 6.18
CA ILE A 695 -6.37 -6.75 7.56
C ILE A 695 -6.95 -5.75 8.56
N LEU A 696 -8.05 -6.11 9.20
CA LEU A 696 -8.74 -5.24 10.17
C LEU A 696 -8.96 -5.97 11.50
N PRO A 697 -8.68 -5.33 12.66
CA PRO A 697 -9.00 -5.91 13.95
C PRO A 697 -10.52 -5.85 14.19
N VAL A 698 -11.06 -6.94 14.69
CA VAL A 698 -12.47 -7.03 15.08
C VAL A 698 -12.62 -6.58 16.53
N ASP A 699 -13.42 -5.57 16.74
CA ASP A 699 -13.63 -4.96 18.04
C ASP A 699 -14.63 -5.78 18.88
N ALA A 700 -14.19 -6.29 20.04
CA ALA A 700 -15.05 -7.02 20.97
C ALA A 700 -16.22 -6.17 21.46
N HIS A 701 -16.07 -4.85 21.48
CA HIS A 701 -17.07 -3.86 21.91
C HIS A 701 -17.47 -2.94 20.74
N ALA A 702 -17.73 -3.52 19.58
CA ALA A 702 -17.93 -2.83 18.31
C ALA A 702 -19.04 -1.77 18.28
N LYS A 703 -19.91 -1.71 19.30
CA LYS A 703 -20.93 -0.66 19.39
C LYS A 703 -20.27 0.71 19.54
N PRO A 704 -20.49 1.66 18.61
CA PRO A 704 -19.77 2.92 18.59
C PRO A 704 -19.94 3.73 19.89
N LEU A 705 -18.82 4.11 20.47
CA LEU A 705 -18.76 5.05 21.57
C LEU A 705 -18.96 6.49 21.06
N LYS A 706 -19.49 7.35 21.91
CA LYS A 706 -19.85 8.71 21.56
C LYS A 706 -19.30 9.72 22.56
N TRP A 707 -18.94 10.89 22.07
CA TRP A 707 -18.65 12.06 22.86
C TRP A 707 -19.89 12.53 23.65
N ALA A 708 -19.71 13.40 24.61
CA ALA A 708 -20.80 13.96 25.43
C ALA A 708 -21.86 14.71 24.59
N ASP A 709 -21.50 15.21 23.41
CA ASP A 709 -22.41 15.87 22.46
C ASP A 709 -23.18 14.89 21.55
N GLY A 710 -22.88 13.57 21.65
CA GLY A 710 -23.53 12.53 20.88
C GLY A 710 -22.85 12.20 19.54
N THR A 711 -21.79 12.88 19.15
CA THR A 711 -20.98 12.52 17.98
C THR A 711 -20.14 11.27 18.25
N VAL A 712 -19.83 10.48 17.22
CA VAL A 712 -19.06 9.25 17.36
C VAL A 712 -17.60 9.60 17.66
N LEU A 713 -16.95 8.87 18.57
CA LEU A 713 -15.51 8.98 18.80
C LEU A 713 -14.75 8.62 17.51
N ARG A 714 -13.63 9.27 17.31
CA ARG A 714 -12.78 8.96 16.16
C ARG A 714 -12.24 7.52 16.20
N ASN A 715 -11.98 6.94 15.03
CA ASN A 715 -11.65 5.53 14.92
C ASN A 715 -10.25 5.17 15.48
N LYS A 716 -9.37 6.11 15.69
CA LYS A 716 -8.15 5.88 16.47
C LYS A 716 -8.41 5.70 17.97
N ILE A 717 -9.59 6.09 18.47
CA ILE A 717 -9.97 5.88 19.87
C ILE A 717 -10.87 4.63 20.00
N GLN A 718 -11.85 4.45 19.11
CA GLN A 718 -12.83 3.36 19.16
C GLN A 718 -12.23 1.99 19.49
N PRO A 719 -11.13 1.53 18.82
CA PRO A 719 -10.63 0.18 18.99
C PRO A 719 -9.77 -0.03 20.25
N PHE A 720 -9.79 0.90 21.21
CA PHE A 720 -9.03 0.74 22.46
C PHE A 720 -9.46 -0.51 23.25
N ASP A 721 -10.71 -0.94 23.11
CA ASP A 721 -11.32 -2.11 23.76
C ASP A 721 -11.65 -3.24 22.79
N ALA A 722 -10.95 -3.28 21.65
CA ALA A 722 -11.07 -4.33 20.65
C ALA A 722 -10.68 -5.74 21.14
N PRO A 723 -9.71 -5.94 22.05
CA PRO A 723 -9.38 -7.28 22.52
C PRO A 723 -10.53 -7.95 23.28
N PHE A 724 -10.73 -9.23 22.98
CA PHE A 724 -11.60 -10.14 23.72
C PHE A 724 -10.93 -10.53 25.03
N SER A 725 -11.69 -10.56 26.13
CA SER A 725 -11.17 -10.88 27.47
C SER A 725 -12.30 -11.33 28.41
N TRP A 726 -11.94 -12.08 29.47
CA TRP A 726 -12.86 -12.34 30.59
C TRP A 726 -13.00 -11.12 31.51
N TYR A 727 -12.03 -10.22 31.47
CA TYR A 727 -11.98 -9.07 32.36
C TYR A 727 -12.73 -7.87 31.77
N PRO A 728 -13.36 -7.04 32.62
CA PRO A 728 -13.99 -5.81 32.15
C PRO A 728 -12.90 -4.82 31.67
N THR A 729 -13.29 -3.94 30.76
CA THR A 729 -12.44 -2.83 30.31
C THR A 729 -12.28 -1.76 31.39
N ASP A 730 -11.25 -0.96 31.28
CA ASP A 730 -11.04 0.17 32.16
C ASP A 730 -12.01 1.33 31.85
N GLY A 731 -12.32 2.12 32.87
CA GLY A 731 -13.07 3.37 32.74
C GLY A 731 -12.13 4.56 32.90
N PHE A 732 -12.30 5.55 32.04
CA PHE A 732 -11.48 6.75 32.04
C PHE A 732 -12.25 7.96 31.51
N THR A 733 -11.62 9.12 31.41
CA THR A 733 -12.21 10.33 30.87
C THR A 733 -11.38 10.77 29.67
N LEU A 734 -12.04 11.05 28.57
CA LEU A 734 -11.44 11.66 27.37
C LEU A 734 -11.95 13.08 27.21
N HIS A 735 -11.23 13.85 26.43
CA HIS A 735 -11.59 15.24 26.15
C HIS A 735 -11.70 15.47 24.63
N ASN A 736 -12.73 16.20 24.24
CA ASN A 736 -12.84 16.83 22.93
C ASN A 736 -12.76 18.34 23.14
N ALA A 737 -11.63 18.94 22.82
CA ALA A 737 -11.27 20.27 23.30
C ALA A 737 -11.45 20.37 24.83
N ASP A 738 -12.23 21.31 25.32
CA ASP A 738 -12.47 21.48 26.77
C ASP A 738 -13.62 20.61 27.33
N VAL A 739 -14.26 19.77 26.49
CA VAL A 739 -15.42 18.97 26.89
C VAL A 739 -15.00 17.55 27.30
N ALA A 740 -15.13 17.27 28.58
CA ALA A 740 -14.84 15.96 29.17
C ALA A 740 -15.95 14.94 28.87
N THR A 741 -15.57 13.77 28.42
CA THR A 741 -16.48 12.63 28.18
C THR A 741 -16.00 11.43 29.01
N LYS A 742 -16.86 10.93 29.88
CA LYS A 742 -16.56 9.76 30.71
C LYS A 742 -16.84 8.47 29.96
N ILE A 743 -15.82 7.70 29.69
CA ILE A 743 -15.92 6.33 29.19
C ILE A 743 -16.12 5.40 30.38
N LYS A 744 -17.19 4.59 30.33
CA LYS A 744 -17.52 3.64 31.43
C LYS A 744 -16.87 2.29 31.13
N PRO A 745 -16.44 1.55 32.18
CA PRO A 745 -16.05 0.17 32.01
C PRO A 745 -17.15 -0.65 31.34
N GLN A 746 -16.76 -1.55 30.44
CA GLN A 746 -17.65 -2.53 29.80
C GLN A 746 -17.34 -3.92 30.36
N LEU A 747 -18.32 -4.82 30.31
CA LEU A 747 -18.11 -6.22 30.71
C LEU A 747 -17.17 -6.90 29.72
N GLY A 748 -16.32 -7.80 30.21
CA GLY A 748 -15.46 -8.60 29.33
C GLY A 748 -16.28 -9.45 28.36
N VAL A 749 -15.76 -9.60 27.16
CA VAL A 749 -16.31 -10.41 26.05
C VAL A 749 -15.32 -11.52 25.74
N PRO A 750 -15.47 -12.75 26.29
CA PRO A 750 -14.47 -13.81 26.14
C PRO A 750 -14.64 -14.64 24.86
N VAL A 751 -15.54 -14.27 23.97
CA VAL A 751 -15.90 -15.06 22.80
C VAL A 751 -16.03 -14.16 21.57
N PHE A 752 -15.21 -14.44 20.59
CA PHE A 752 -15.43 -14.01 19.22
C PHE A 752 -16.35 -15.00 18.52
N ASP A 753 -17.40 -14.50 17.87
CA ASP A 753 -18.35 -15.30 17.09
C ASP A 753 -18.64 -14.58 15.78
N ASP A 754 -18.31 -15.19 14.64
CA ASP A 754 -18.27 -14.52 13.33
C ASP A 754 -19.64 -14.34 12.64
N HIS A 755 -20.72 -14.27 13.40
CA HIS A 755 -22.04 -14.03 12.84
C HIS A 755 -22.14 -12.68 12.15
N LYS A 756 -22.68 -12.70 10.96
CA LYS A 756 -22.90 -11.52 10.13
C LYS A 756 -23.61 -10.40 10.90
N GLY A 757 -23.02 -9.21 10.83
CA GLY A 757 -23.59 -8.00 11.43
C GLY A 757 -23.32 -7.83 12.94
N THR A 758 -22.65 -8.76 13.61
CA THR A 758 -22.32 -8.67 15.03
C THR A 758 -21.37 -7.48 15.30
N TYR A 759 -20.40 -7.28 14.44
CA TYR A 759 -19.34 -6.27 14.58
C TYR A 759 -19.46 -5.13 13.56
N TRP A 760 -20.59 -5.03 12.87
CA TRP A 760 -20.85 -4.02 11.86
C TRP A 760 -21.92 -3.02 12.31
N TYR A 761 -21.56 -1.74 12.33
CA TYR A 761 -22.44 -0.63 12.69
C TYR A 761 -22.44 0.45 11.62
N LYS A 762 -23.62 0.74 11.06
CA LYS A 762 -23.80 1.78 10.04
C LYS A 762 -23.40 3.18 10.55
N GLU A 763 -23.51 3.41 11.86
CA GLU A 763 -23.14 4.69 12.50
C GLU A 763 -21.62 4.92 12.52
N ASN A 764 -20.83 3.85 12.48
CA ASN A 764 -19.36 3.86 12.38
C ASN A 764 -18.88 2.89 11.33
N LYS A 765 -19.26 3.11 10.07
CA LYS A 765 -18.99 2.22 8.95
C LYS A 765 -17.50 2.02 8.61
N THR A 766 -16.66 2.97 8.99
CA THR A 766 -15.22 2.94 8.72
C THR A 766 -14.40 2.36 9.88
N GLY A 767 -14.94 2.36 11.11
CA GLY A 767 -14.29 1.74 12.27
C GLY A 767 -14.88 0.39 12.67
N SER A 768 -15.95 -0.09 11.99
CA SER A 768 -16.55 -1.40 12.25
C SER A 768 -16.19 -2.40 11.15
N VAL A 769 -16.23 -3.70 11.45
CA VAL A 769 -15.77 -4.78 10.55
C VAL A 769 -16.93 -5.69 10.13
N GLN A 770 -17.00 -5.99 8.84
CA GLN A 770 -17.89 -7.02 8.30
C GLN A 770 -17.17 -8.37 8.33
N VAL A 771 -17.45 -9.17 9.36
CA VAL A 771 -16.85 -10.50 9.53
C VAL A 771 -17.29 -11.50 8.46
N ALA A 772 -16.54 -12.59 8.32
CA ALA A 772 -16.66 -13.53 7.20
C ALA A 772 -17.93 -14.38 7.20
N ASP A 773 -18.61 -14.53 8.36
CA ASP A 773 -19.85 -15.35 8.49
C ASP A 773 -19.65 -16.82 8.11
N THR A 774 -18.56 -17.41 8.56
CA THR A 774 -18.14 -18.80 8.23
C THR A 774 -18.48 -19.83 9.28
N ASN A 775 -19.38 -19.51 10.20
CA ASN A 775 -19.75 -20.34 11.34
C ASN A 775 -18.55 -20.64 12.27
N THR A 776 -17.67 -19.64 12.46
CA THR A 776 -16.44 -19.77 13.23
C THR A 776 -16.54 -19.03 14.55
N ARG A 777 -16.11 -19.71 15.61
CA ARG A 777 -16.05 -19.18 16.97
C ARG A 777 -14.66 -19.37 17.55
N ILE A 778 -14.13 -18.33 18.21
CA ILE A 778 -12.89 -18.40 18.99
C ILE A 778 -13.23 -18.01 20.44
N SER A 779 -13.04 -18.92 21.38
CA SER A 779 -13.41 -18.72 22.78
C SER A 779 -12.18 -18.78 23.68
N ILE A 780 -12.06 -17.85 24.61
CA ILE A 780 -11.04 -17.89 25.65
C ILE A 780 -11.42 -18.98 26.67
N VAL A 781 -10.58 -20.00 26.82
CA VAL A 781 -10.74 -21.11 27.77
C VAL A 781 -10.01 -20.82 29.09
N SER A 782 -8.90 -20.09 28.99
CA SER A 782 -8.09 -19.70 30.16
C SER A 782 -7.36 -18.41 29.86
N GLU A 783 -7.48 -17.46 30.78
CA GLU A 783 -6.83 -16.14 30.72
C GLU A 783 -6.27 -15.80 32.10
N PRO A 784 -5.05 -16.22 32.44
CA PRO A 784 -4.40 -15.86 33.70
C PRO A 784 -4.16 -14.36 33.80
N LEU A 785 -4.30 -13.79 35.00
CA LEU A 785 -4.03 -12.36 35.27
C LEU A 785 -2.62 -11.89 34.89
N SER A 786 -1.67 -12.83 34.81
CA SER A 786 -0.30 -12.50 34.36
C SER A 786 -0.22 -12.13 32.89
N GLY A 787 -1.24 -12.47 32.09
CA GLY A 787 -1.25 -12.25 30.63
C GLY A 787 -0.22 -13.08 29.85
N SER A 788 0.71 -13.74 30.51
CA SER A 788 1.85 -14.42 29.87
C SER A 788 1.48 -15.57 28.95
N THR A 789 0.27 -16.15 29.15
CA THR A 789 -0.27 -17.20 28.30
C THR A 789 -1.78 -17.11 28.25
N MET A 790 -2.36 -17.56 27.14
CA MET A 790 -3.81 -17.68 26.99
C MET A 790 -4.14 -19.01 26.33
N THR A 791 -5.23 -19.65 26.72
CA THR A 791 -5.75 -20.83 26.02
C THR A 791 -7.02 -20.47 25.30
N VAL A 792 -7.06 -20.72 23.99
CA VAL A 792 -8.23 -20.47 23.15
C VAL A 792 -8.75 -21.76 22.53
N GLN A 793 -10.03 -21.80 22.25
CA GLN A 793 -10.68 -22.90 21.54
C GLN A 793 -11.40 -22.36 20.30
N VAL A 794 -11.04 -22.93 19.16
CA VAL A 794 -11.79 -22.75 17.91
C VAL A 794 -12.93 -23.78 17.88
N GLY A 795 -14.03 -23.44 17.24
CA GLY A 795 -15.17 -24.32 17.05
C GLY A 795 -16.25 -23.68 16.17
N ALA A 796 -17.38 -24.38 16.05
CA ALA A 796 -18.54 -23.82 15.38
C ALA A 796 -19.24 -22.78 16.27
N SER A 797 -19.80 -21.76 15.62
CA SER A 797 -20.68 -20.79 16.26
C SER A 797 -21.91 -21.48 16.84
N HIS A 798 -22.43 -20.96 17.94
CA HIS A 798 -23.73 -21.43 18.45
C HIS A 798 -24.83 -20.69 17.66
N LYS A 799 -25.68 -21.47 16.98
CA LYS A 799 -26.89 -20.95 16.35
C LYS A 799 -27.91 -20.53 17.41
#